data_374f1197e6c4e8e88c477699d6e9f1a7
#
_entry.id   374f1197e6c4e8e88c477699d6e9f1a7
#
_cell.length_a   1.000
_cell.length_b   1.000
_cell.length_c   1.000
_cell.angle_alpha   90.00
_cell.angle_beta   90.00
_cell.angle_gamma   90.00
#
_symmetry.space_group_name_H-M   'P 1'
#
loop_
_entity.id
_entity.type
_entity.pdbx_description
1 polymer ?
#
loop_
_entity_poly.entity_id
_entity_poly.type
_entity_poly.pdbx_seq_one_letter_code
_entity_poly.pdbx_strand_id
1 'polypeptide(L)'
;MTQYNVTGMSCAACSARVEKAVNAVDGVTSCAVSLLTNSMGVEGTASSEAIVAAVEKAGYGASVKGNDKKTESVSSDELKDTETPKIRNRLIWSVIFLIPLMYISMGHTMWGWKLPSFMENNHIAMGLAQLLLAVIVMVINQKFFINGFKGIIHKSPNMDTLVALGSAASFGYSTVILFLMTSAQLAGDSEKVMSLMHEFYFESAAMILTLITVGKMLEAYSKGKTTDALKSLMNLAPKNATLIKDGKEIVVAVADVKINDVFVVKPGESVPVDAVIIEGETAVDESALTGESIPVDKAVGDKVSGATINQSGYIKCRATAVGEDTTLSQIVKMVSDAAATKAPIAKIADKVSGVFVPCVIGVALVALCVWFFVGQSFGYALARGISVLVISCPCALGLATPVAVMVGNGKAAKSGILFKTAASLEETGRVQIVALDKTGTITKGEPKVTDVIAYVGENEFLSLAYSIEKKSEHPLAKAVCEYAKQKNVKCFDTTSFKALAGNGLSANVDGKTVVGGSMKFISSKISVDDNIKNKAEELAQNGKTPLLFMGDNKLLGIIAVADVIKEDSPKAIKELQNMGIRVVMLTGDNEKTAKAIGKQVGVDTVISDVLPDGKESVIKELMAYGKVAMVGDGINDAPALTRADVGIAIGAGTDVAVDAADVVLMNSKLTDVSGAIRLSRKTLTNIHENLFWAFIYNIIGIPLAAGVWIPIFGWTLNPMVGAAAMSLSSFCVVTNALRLNLVKVHSPKRDKKKKPVDIKLNITAQNKEEKIMTKTIKIEGMMCPHCEAAVKKALEAIDGVKEANASHEKCEAEVVLDKDVDLSVLEKAVTDAGYKVIK
;
A
#
# COMPACT_ATOMS: atom_id res chain seq x y z
N MET A 1 -5.41 -9.28 9.67
CA MET A 1 -3.97 -9.57 9.91
C MET A 1 -3.65 -9.38 11.40
N THR A 2 -3.13 -10.40 12.08
CA THR A 2 -2.73 -10.30 13.50
C THR A 2 -1.26 -9.88 13.57
N GLN A 3 -0.94 -8.88 14.40
CA GLN A 3 0.43 -8.39 14.57
C GLN A 3 1.10 -8.99 15.80
N TYR A 4 2.41 -9.27 15.67
CA TYR A 4 3.28 -9.78 16.74
C TYR A 4 4.55 -8.95 16.81
N ASN A 5 5.05 -8.73 18.01
CA ASN A 5 6.40 -8.22 18.23
C ASN A 5 7.38 -9.39 18.14
N VAL A 6 8.48 -9.24 17.40
CA VAL A 6 9.52 -10.28 17.24
C VAL A 6 10.86 -9.74 17.70
N THR A 7 11.50 -10.46 18.60
CA THR A 7 12.79 -10.04 19.19
C THR A 7 13.93 -10.97 18.76
N GLY A 8 15.16 -10.43 18.71
CA GLY A 8 16.38 -11.20 18.39
C GLY A 8 16.75 -11.22 16.91
N MET A 9 15.98 -10.58 16.03
CA MET A 9 16.32 -10.46 14.61
C MET A 9 17.41 -9.39 14.40
N SER A 10 18.44 -9.69 13.62
CA SER A 10 19.54 -8.77 13.33
C SER A 10 19.79 -8.51 11.85
N CYS A 11 19.18 -9.29 10.95
CA CYS A 11 19.40 -9.19 9.50
C CYS A 11 18.26 -9.82 8.69
N ALA A 12 18.26 -9.58 7.36
CA ALA A 12 17.28 -10.11 6.43
C ALA A 12 17.16 -11.66 6.45
N ALA A 13 18.25 -12.37 6.63
CA ALA A 13 18.23 -13.83 6.76
C ALA A 13 17.46 -14.29 8.01
N CYS A 14 17.51 -13.50 9.10
CA CYS A 14 16.75 -13.77 10.32
C CYS A 14 15.25 -13.64 10.05
N SER A 15 14.82 -12.56 9.39
CA SER A 15 13.40 -12.33 9.07
C SER A 15 12.85 -13.39 8.12
N ALA A 16 13.60 -13.77 7.09
CA ALA A 16 13.21 -14.82 6.15
C ALA A 16 13.05 -16.20 6.85
N ARG A 17 13.84 -16.45 7.88
CA ARG A 17 13.74 -17.68 8.67
C ARG A 17 12.50 -17.70 9.55
N VAL A 18 12.20 -16.61 10.26
CA VAL A 18 10.97 -16.47 11.04
C VAL A 18 9.75 -16.65 10.12
N GLU A 19 9.75 -15.99 8.96
CA GLU A 19 8.71 -16.08 7.95
C GLU A 19 8.49 -17.54 7.48
N LYS A 20 9.58 -18.26 7.19
CA LYS A 20 9.54 -19.67 6.78
C LYS A 20 8.97 -20.57 7.89
N ALA A 21 9.36 -20.33 9.14
CA ALA A 21 8.90 -21.12 10.28
C ALA A 21 7.40 -20.91 10.55
N VAL A 22 6.93 -19.67 10.47
CA VAL A 22 5.52 -19.33 10.69
C VAL A 22 4.63 -19.77 9.52
N ASN A 23 5.07 -19.60 8.26
CA ASN A 23 4.33 -20.09 7.09
C ASN A 23 4.23 -21.62 7.03
N ALA A 24 5.02 -22.35 7.83
CA ALA A 24 4.93 -23.82 7.96
C ALA A 24 3.91 -24.27 9.04
N VAL A 25 3.29 -23.33 9.75
CA VAL A 25 2.25 -23.64 10.75
C VAL A 25 0.91 -23.83 10.04
N ASP A 26 0.22 -24.91 10.35
CA ASP A 26 -1.10 -25.20 9.80
C ASP A 26 -2.10 -24.09 10.14
N GLY A 27 -2.82 -23.61 9.13
CA GLY A 27 -3.79 -22.53 9.26
C GLY A 27 -3.20 -21.12 9.04
N VAL A 28 -1.91 -20.97 8.75
CA VAL A 28 -1.31 -19.69 8.32
C VAL A 28 -1.43 -19.57 6.79
N THR A 29 -2.09 -18.51 6.34
CA THR A 29 -2.24 -18.20 4.92
C THR A 29 -1.06 -17.36 4.42
N SER A 30 -0.64 -16.38 5.20
CA SER A 30 0.52 -15.56 4.90
C SER A 30 1.21 -15.04 6.17
N CYS A 31 2.54 -14.88 6.09
CA CYS A 31 3.33 -14.23 7.13
C CYS A 31 4.32 -13.27 6.49
N ALA A 32 4.37 -12.04 6.98
CA ALA A 32 5.35 -11.05 6.60
C ALA A 32 6.08 -10.53 7.86
N VAL A 33 7.41 -10.54 7.83
CA VAL A 33 8.26 -10.13 8.96
C VAL A 33 9.02 -8.86 8.62
N SER A 34 8.84 -7.81 9.41
CA SER A 34 9.53 -6.53 9.26
C SER A 34 10.71 -6.42 10.24
N LEU A 35 11.92 -6.35 9.70
CA LEU A 35 13.13 -6.04 10.47
C LEU A 35 13.16 -4.60 10.98
N LEU A 36 12.42 -3.72 10.31
CA LEU A 36 12.46 -2.28 10.62
C LEU A 36 11.66 -1.96 11.88
N THR A 37 10.49 -2.59 12.00
CA THR A 37 9.57 -2.42 13.14
C THR A 37 9.71 -3.52 14.17
N ASN A 38 10.59 -4.52 13.96
CA ASN A 38 10.71 -5.73 14.78
C ASN A 38 9.35 -6.41 15.01
N SER A 39 8.49 -6.41 13.98
CA SER A 39 7.16 -6.98 14.03
C SER A 39 6.93 -7.98 12.91
N MET A 40 5.90 -8.81 13.06
CA MET A 40 5.39 -9.64 11.99
C MET A 40 3.87 -9.54 11.92
N GLY A 41 3.35 -9.54 10.70
CA GLY A 41 1.93 -9.68 10.41
C GLY A 41 1.63 -11.09 9.94
N VAL A 42 0.63 -11.73 10.51
CA VAL A 42 0.20 -13.09 10.15
C VAL A 42 -1.27 -13.08 9.77
N GLU A 43 -1.58 -13.72 8.65
CA GLU A 43 -2.95 -13.97 8.19
C GLU A 43 -3.24 -15.46 8.24
N GLY A 44 -4.44 -15.82 8.64
CA GLY A 44 -4.90 -17.20 8.75
C GLY A 44 -5.70 -17.46 10.00
N THR A 45 -6.00 -18.74 10.24
CA THR A 45 -6.79 -19.24 11.37
C THR A 45 -5.96 -19.89 12.47
N ALA A 46 -4.62 -19.89 12.33
CA ALA A 46 -3.70 -20.49 13.30
C ALA A 46 -3.76 -19.78 14.66
N SER A 47 -3.65 -20.54 15.76
CA SER A 47 -3.66 -19.97 17.10
C SER A 47 -2.38 -19.14 17.37
N SER A 48 -2.50 -18.07 18.13
CA SER A 48 -1.36 -17.22 18.52
C SER A 48 -0.27 -18.00 19.24
N GLU A 49 -0.63 -19.00 20.02
CA GLU A 49 0.31 -19.83 20.76
C GLU A 49 1.16 -20.70 19.81
N ALA A 50 0.53 -21.29 18.76
CA ALA A 50 1.25 -22.06 17.75
C ALA A 50 2.23 -21.20 16.96
N ILE A 51 1.83 -19.96 16.64
CA ILE A 51 2.68 -18.99 15.93
C ILE A 51 3.89 -18.59 16.80
N VAL A 52 3.67 -18.25 18.07
CA VAL A 52 4.73 -17.90 19.03
C VAL A 52 5.71 -19.07 19.20
N ALA A 53 5.19 -20.29 19.40
CA ALA A 53 6.03 -21.50 19.53
C ALA A 53 6.87 -21.77 18.26
N ALA A 54 6.33 -21.51 17.07
CA ALA A 54 7.09 -21.66 15.82
C ALA A 54 8.25 -20.64 15.73
N VAL A 55 8.04 -19.41 16.18
CA VAL A 55 9.10 -18.37 16.23
C VAL A 55 10.17 -18.72 17.26
N GLU A 56 9.77 -19.20 18.43
CA GLU A 56 10.70 -19.65 19.48
C GLU A 56 11.54 -20.84 19.02
N LYS A 57 10.92 -21.82 18.36
CA LYS A 57 11.61 -22.96 17.76
C LYS A 57 12.62 -22.53 16.67
N ALA A 58 12.33 -21.44 15.97
CA ALA A 58 13.26 -20.82 15.03
C ALA A 58 14.42 -20.08 15.72
N GLY A 59 14.38 -19.91 17.06
CA GLY A 59 15.44 -19.28 17.85
C GLY A 59 15.24 -17.78 18.11
N TYR A 60 14.02 -17.28 17.97
CA TYR A 60 13.64 -15.86 18.17
C TYR A 60 12.52 -15.76 19.21
N GLY A 61 12.33 -14.59 19.81
CA GLY A 61 11.20 -14.36 20.71
C GLY A 61 10.03 -13.74 19.95
N ALA A 62 8.80 -14.11 20.34
CA ALA A 62 7.58 -13.46 19.81
C ALA A 62 6.56 -13.21 20.92
N SER A 63 5.77 -12.14 20.76
CA SER A 63 4.62 -11.82 21.62
C SER A 63 3.51 -11.17 20.78
N VAL A 64 2.25 -11.43 21.11
CA VAL A 64 1.11 -10.81 20.43
C VAL A 64 1.09 -9.32 20.74
N LYS A 65 0.93 -8.50 19.74
CA LYS A 65 0.79 -7.04 19.91
C LYS A 65 -0.66 -6.73 20.28
N GLY A 66 -0.88 -6.15 21.45
CA GLY A 66 -2.23 -5.74 21.89
C GLY A 66 -2.90 -6.61 22.95
N ASN A 67 -2.24 -7.57 23.59
CA ASN A 67 -2.87 -8.47 24.57
C ASN A 67 -2.73 -8.04 26.04
N ASP A 68 -2.17 -6.88 26.33
CA ASP A 68 -2.23 -6.32 27.67
C ASP A 68 -3.56 -5.55 27.86
N LYS A 69 -4.44 -6.14 28.64
CA LYS A 69 -5.70 -5.55 29.11
C LYS A 69 -5.42 -4.36 30.04
N LYS A 70 -4.98 -3.27 29.46
CA LYS A 70 -5.16 -1.91 29.97
C LYS A 70 -5.20 -0.99 28.76
N THR A 71 -6.31 -0.34 28.57
CA THR A 71 -6.63 0.75 27.67
C THR A 71 -5.48 1.78 27.60
N GLU A 72 -4.46 1.47 26.78
CA GLU A 72 -3.50 2.45 26.37
C GLU A 72 -3.56 2.46 24.85
N SER A 73 -4.12 3.53 24.29
CA SER A 73 -3.85 3.98 22.93
C SER A 73 -2.40 3.69 22.59
N VAL A 74 -2.12 3.21 21.39
CA VAL A 74 -0.74 2.96 20.88
C VAL A 74 0.11 4.14 21.31
N SER A 75 0.83 3.98 22.43
CA SER A 75 1.53 5.10 23.04
C SER A 75 2.75 5.41 22.20
N SER A 76 3.05 6.68 22.00
CA SER A 76 4.29 7.16 21.35
C SER A 76 5.56 6.54 22.00
N ASP A 77 5.42 5.93 23.15
CA ASP A 77 6.48 5.24 23.89
C ASP A 77 6.90 3.90 23.25
N GLU A 78 6.01 3.19 22.56
CA GLU A 78 6.37 1.95 21.84
C GLU A 78 7.32 2.20 20.65
N LEU A 79 7.29 3.40 20.07
CA LEU A 79 8.17 3.81 18.98
C LEU A 79 9.44 4.52 19.48
N LYS A 80 9.68 4.61 20.80
CA LYS A 80 10.94 5.18 21.33
C LYS A 80 12.11 4.34 20.89
N ASP A 81 13.12 5.01 20.33
CA ASP A 81 14.39 4.40 19.96
C ASP A 81 15.19 4.01 21.22
N THR A 82 15.02 2.78 21.68
CA THR A 82 15.73 2.23 22.84
C THR A 82 17.03 1.51 22.43
N GLU A 83 17.21 1.24 21.13
CA GLU A 83 18.39 0.51 20.64
C GLU A 83 19.57 1.42 20.37
N THR A 84 19.39 2.58 19.77
CA THR A 84 20.48 3.51 19.44
C THR A 84 21.30 3.90 20.68
N PRO A 85 20.72 4.25 21.86
CA PRO A 85 21.50 4.56 23.04
C PRO A 85 22.35 3.38 23.52
N LYS A 86 21.82 2.15 23.46
CA LYS A 86 22.55 0.94 23.86
C LYS A 86 23.74 0.65 22.95
N ILE A 87 23.54 0.76 21.62
CA ILE A 87 24.59 0.56 20.63
C ILE A 87 25.63 1.66 20.73
N ARG A 88 25.20 2.91 20.94
CA ARG A 88 26.10 4.05 21.14
C ARG A 88 27.03 3.85 22.33
N ASN A 89 26.49 3.44 23.48
CA ASN A 89 27.31 3.18 24.68
C ASN A 89 28.31 2.04 24.42
N ARG A 90 27.87 0.96 23.76
CA ARG A 90 28.76 -0.14 23.37
C ARG A 90 29.86 0.32 22.42
N LEU A 91 29.54 1.19 21.47
CA LEU A 91 30.52 1.78 20.56
C LEU A 91 31.54 2.64 21.29
N ILE A 92 31.10 3.53 22.20
CA ILE A 92 31.97 4.40 22.98
C ILE A 92 32.99 3.56 23.76
N TRP A 93 32.54 2.52 24.48
CA TRP A 93 33.43 1.65 25.20
C TRP A 93 34.39 0.88 24.27
N SER A 94 33.92 0.39 23.14
CA SER A 94 34.78 -0.26 22.16
C SER A 94 35.88 0.67 21.64
N VAL A 95 35.57 1.93 21.36
CA VAL A 95 36.55 2.94 20.87
C VAL A 95 37.58 3.27 21.96
N ILE A 96 37.13 3.40 23.23
CA ILE A 96 38.02 3.70 24.35
C ILE A 96 39.14 2.64 24.47
N PHE A 97 38.83 1.35 24.29
CA PHE A 97 39.82 0.29 24.36
C PHE A 97 40.52 0.03 23.00
N LEU A 98 39.94 0.38 21.92
CA LEU A 98 40.54 0.26 20.59
C LEU A 98 41.66 1.28 20.38
N ILE A 99 41.54 2.50 20.87
CA ILE A 99 42.58 3.54 20.70
C ILE A 99 43.92 3.12 21.28
N PRO A 100 44.05 2.63 22.54
CA PRO A 100 45.31 2.17 23.06
C PRO A 100 45.81 0.89 22.35
N LEU A 101 44.89 0.02 21.89
CA LEU A 101 45.26 -1.14 21.07
C LEU A 101 45.96 -0.71 19.77
N MET A 102 45.33 0.25 19.04
CA MET A 102 45.90 0.80 17.81
C MET A 102 47.22 1.57 18.05
N TYR A 103 47.33 2.23 19.19
CA TYR A 103 48.57 2.90 19.59
C TYR A 103 49.72 1.91 19.71
N ILE A 104 49.52 0.75 20.36
CA ILE A 104 50.50 -0.29 20.56
C ILE A 104 50.82 -1.01 19.25
N SER A 105 49.79 -1.43 18.48
CA SER A 105 49.99 -2.25 17.28
C SER A 105 50.53 -1.43 16.11
N MET A 106 49.89 -0.32 15.75
CA MET A 106 50.26 0.46 14.56
C MET A 106 51.11 1.68 14.91
N GLY A 107 50.79 2.40 16.00
CA GLY A 107 51.47 3.63 16.39
C GLY A 107 52.96 3.39 16.69
N HIS A 108 53.26 2.34 17.42
CA HIS A 108 54.65 1.98 17.73
C HIS A 108 55.36 1.32 16.54
N THR A 109 54.74 0.29 15.92
CA THR A 109 55.41 -0.50 14.87
C THR A 109 55.58 0.27 13.54
N MET A 110 54.64 1.14 13.15
CA MET A 110 54.72 1.89 11.87
C MET A 110 55.28 3.29 12.02
N TRP A 111 55.04 3.97 13.14
CA TRP A 111 55.41 5.39 13.33
C TRP A 111 56.40 5.60 14.46
N GLY A 112 56.86 4.56 15.16
CA GLY A 112 57.87 4.63 16.20
C GLY A 112 57.43 5.41 17.45
N TRP A 113 56.11 5.44 17.75
CA TRP A 113 55.60 6.15 18.95
C TRP A 113 56.16 5.50 20.22
N LYS A 114 56.52 6.33 21.21
CA LYS A 114 57.10 5.86 22.46
C LYS A 114 56.12 5.02 23.28
N LEU A 115 56.56 3.88 23.75
CA LEU A 115 55.81 3.04 24.66
C LEU A 115 56.27 3.27 26.11
N PRO A 116 55.46 2.84 27.10
CA PRO A 116 55.90 2.79 28.49
C PRO A 116 57.17 1.92 28.63
N SER A 117 58.10 2.28 29.54
CA SER A 117 59.41 1.64 29.70
C SER A 117 59.37 0.14 29.90
N PHE A 118 58.31 -0.42 30.50
CA PHE A 118 58.12 -1.86 30.70
C PHE A 118 57.78 -2.64 29.43
N MET A 119 57.31 -1.95 28.38
CA MET A 119 57.01 -2.52 27.06
C MET A 119 58.13 -2.27 26.05
N GLU A 120 59.00 -1.30 26.29
CA GLU A 120 60.09 -0.97 25.36
C GLU A 120 61.03 -2.18 25.24
N ASN A 121 61.24 -2.67 24.03
CA ASN A 121 61.96 -3.90 23.70
C ASN A 121 61.38 -5.21 24.27
N ASN A 122 60.18 -5.17 24.88
CA ASN A 122 59.50 -6.36 25.38
C ASN A 122 58.32 -6.74 24.47
N HIS A 123 58.57 -7.43 23.38
CA HIS A 123 57.57 -7.80 22.37
C HIS A 123 56.50 -8.74 22.93
N ILE A 124 56.80 -9.56 23.95
CA ILE A 124 55.80 -10.40 24.62
C ILE A 124 54.84 -9.57 25.44
N ALA A 125 55.32 -8.56 26.19
CA ALA A 125 54.45 -7.66 26.95
C ALA A 125 53.54 -6.88 26.03
N MET A 126 54.02 -6.43 24.85
CA MET A 126 53.20 -5.79 23.81
C MET A 126 52.12 -6.72 23.30
N GLY A 127 52.45 -7.99 22.97
CA GLY A 127 51.50 -8.99 22.53
C GLY A 127 50.41 -9.31 23.58
N LEU A 128 50.81 -9.43 24.87
CA LEU A 128 49.86 -9.64 25.96
C LEU A 128 48.95 -8.44 26.17
N ALA A 129 49.47 -7.22 26.10
CA ALA A 129 48.63 -6.01 26.19
C ALA A 129 47.61 -5.93 25.05
N GLN A 130 48.03 -6.26 23.81
CA GLN A 130 47.12 -6.31 22.66
C GLN A 130 46.06 -7.40 22.84
N LEU A 131 46.43 -8.59 23.32
CA LEU A 131 45.52 -9.68 23.63
C LEU A 131 44.44 -9.23 24.64
N LEU A 132 44.85 -8.64 25.77
CA LEU A 132 43.94 -8.20 26.82
C LEU A 132 42.97 -7.13 26.31
N LEU A 133 43.45 -6.13 25.57
CA LEU A 133 42.64 -5.08 25.00
C LEU A 133 41.63 -5.64 23.94
N ALA A 134 42.09 -6.56 23.10
CA ALA A 134 41.25 -7.24 22.14
C ALA A 134 40.14 -8.06 22.82
N VAL A 135 40.44 -8.80 23.88
CA VAL A 135 39.47 -9.56 24.69
C VAL A 135 38.38 -8.63 25.24
N ILE A 136 38.78 -7.47 25.82
CA ILE A 136 37.83 -6.51 26.36
C ILE A 136 36.84 -6.05 25.24
N VAL A 137 37.34 -5.68 24.06
CA VAL A 137 36.50 -5.29 22.93
C VAL A 137 35.61 -6.43 22.47
N MET A 138 36.09 -7.68 22.44
CA MET A 138 35.28 -8.85 22.11
C MET A 138 34.18 -9.11 23.14
N VAL A 139 34.46 -8.96 24.44
CA VAL A 139 33.45 -9.09 25.51
C VAL A 139 32.38 -8.00 25.41
N ILE A 140 32.78 -6.74 25.18
CA ILE A 140 31.83 -5.65 24.93
C ILE A 140 30.90 -5.99 23.76
N ASN A 141 31.40 -6.65 22.75
CA ASN A 141 30.70 -7.03 21.52
C ASN A 141 30.25 -8.50 21.47
N GLN A 142 30.15 -9.19 22.59
CA GLN A 142 29.82 -10.62 22.70
C GLN A 142 28.56 -11.06 21.96
N LYS A 143 27.60 -10.15 21.75
CA LYS A 143 26.35 -10.42 21.01
C LYS A 143 26.60 -10.92 19.59
N PHE A 144 27.67 -10.45 18.91
CA PHE A 144 28.01 -10.97 17.58
C PHE A 144 28.38 -12.44 17.62
N PHE A 145 29.15 -12.85 18.63
CA PHE A 145 29.57 -14.26 18.79
C PHE A 145 28.38 -15.15 19.17
N ILE A 146 27.55 -14.72 20.12
CA ILE A 146 26.37 -15.48 20.56
C ILE A 146 25.39 -15.69 19.40
N ASN A 147 25.07 -14.64 18.65
CA ASN A 147 24.14 -14.71 17.53
C ASN A 147 24.73 -15.46 16.34
N GLY A 148 26.03 -15.24 16.07
CA GLY A 148 26.77 -15.93 15.02
C GLY A 148 26.83 -17.44 15.24
N PHE A 149 27.13 -17.87 16.46
CA PHE A 149 27.17 -19.28 16.83
C PHE A 149 25.78 -19.94 16.80
N LYS A 150 24.78 -19.26 17.32
CA LYS A 150 23.37 -19.70 17.16
C LYS A 150 23.00 -19.88 15.68
N GLY A 151 23.44 -18.98 14.81
CA GLY A 151 23.22 -19.08 13.36
C GLY A 151 23.81 -20.34 12.76
N ILE A 152 25.04 -20.72 13.17
CA ILE A 152 25.71 -21.94 12.69
C ILE A 152 24.97 -23.19 13.18
N ILE A 153 24.69 -23.29 14.50
CA ILE A 153 23.99 -24.45 15.10
C ILE A 153 22.66 -24.71 14.38
N HIS A 154 21.92 -23.66 14.08
CA HIS A 154 20.64 -23.78 13.44
C HIS A 154 20.72 -23.84 11.90
N LYS A 155 21.88 -24.09 11.30
CA LYS A 155 22.12 -24.18 9.85
C LYS A 155 21.62 -22.96 9.06
N SER A 156 21.72 -21.78 9.65
CA SER A 156 21.30 -20.50 9.09
C SER A 156 22.34 -19.42 9.41
N PRO A 157 23.54 -19.51 8.81
CA PRO A 157 24.58 -18.52 9.04
C PRO A 157 24.08 -17.14 8.59
N ASN A 158 24.38 -16.15 9.40
CA ASN A 158 23.93 -14.76 9.22
C ASN A 158 25.12 -13.81 9.22
N MET A 159 24.84 -12.51 9.16
CA MET A 159 25.87 -11.48 9.21
C MET A 159 26.75 -11.59 10.47
N ASP A 160 26.13 -11.82 11.64
CA ASP A 160 26.86 -11.93 12.89
C ASP A 160 27.82 -13.14 12.86
N THR A 161 27.49 -14.21 12.10
CA THR A 161 28.35 -15.37 11.84
C THR A 161 29.64 -14.97 11.09
N LEU A 162 29.53 -14.16 10.02
CA LEU A 162 30.69 -13.73 9.25
C LEU A 162 31.64 -12.88 10.11
N VAL A 163 31.09 -11.98 10.89
CA VAL A 163 31.80 -11.08 11.80
C VAL A 163 32.51 -11.90 12.90
N ALA A 164 31.75 -12.81 13.52
CA ALA A 164 32.27 -13.67 14.58
C ALA A 164 33.42 -14.58 14.08
N LEU A 165 33.25 -15.18 12.88
CA LEU A 165 34.29 -16.01 12.28
C LEU A 165 35.56 -15.19 11.97
N GLY A 166 35.43 -14.03 11.34
CA GLY A 166 36.55 -13.16 11.00
C GLY A 166 37.31 -12.67 12.24
N SER A 167 36.58 -12.18 13.25
CA SER A 167 37.18 -11.72 14.51
C SER A 167 37.79 -12.85 15.32
N ALA A 168 37.11 -14.01 15.46
CA ALA A 168 37.62 -15.16 16.19
C ALA A 168 38.85 -15.78 15.51
N ALA A 169 38.88 -15.86 14.18
CA ALA A 169 40.02 -16.36 13.43
C ALA A 169 41.27 -15.45 13.60
N SER A 170 41.08 -14.12 13.51
CA SER A 170 42.15 -13.14 13.77
C SER A 170 42.68 -13.25 15.17
N PHE A 171 41.82 -13.33 16.18
CA PHE A 171 42.19 -13.44 17.59
C PHE A 171 42.89 -14.79 17.88
N GLY A 172 42.30 -15.90 17.41
CA GLY A 172 42.84 -17.25 17.62
C GLY A 172 44.24 -17.42 17.00
N TYR A 173 44.42 -16.97 15.74
CA TYR A 173 45.69 -16.98 15.07
C TYR A 173 46.77 -16.19 15.84
N SER A 174 46.45 -14.93 16.20
CA SER A 174 47.37 -14.08 16.94
C SER A 174 47.75 -14.66 18.31
N THR A 175 46.82 -15.36 18.96
CA THR A 175 47.08 -16.06 20.20
C THR A 175 48.09 -17.19 20.00
N VAL A 176 47.94 -18.01 18.93
CA VAL A 176 48.91 -19.05 18.57
C VAL A 176 50.29 -18.44 18.27
N ILE A 177 50.33 -17.35 17.50
CA ILE A 177 51.57 -16.63 17.21
C ILE A 177 52.25 -16.12 18.49
N LEU A 178 51.48 -15.61 19.45
CA LEU A 178 51.99 -15.15 20.74
C LEU A 178 52.65 -16.31 21.51
N PHE A 179 52.06 -17.52 21.53
CA PHE A 179 52.66 -18.69 22.12
C PHE A 179 53.95 -19.11 21.39
N LEU A 180 53.98 -19.09 20.05
CA LEU A 180 55.17 -19.38 19.27
C LEU A 180 56.27 -18.34 19.52
N MET A 181 55.93 -17.09 19.73
CA MET A 181 56.83 -16.00 20.05
C MET A 181 57.47 -16.17 21.43
N THR A 182 56.75 -16.70 22.45
CA THR A 182 57.35 -17.03 23.74
C THR A 182 58.37 -18.12 23.60
N SER A 183 58.16 -19.14 22.74
CA SER A 183 59.18 -20.22 22.50
C SER A 183 60.41 -19.68 21.76
N ALA A 184 60.24 -18.78 20.80
CA ALA A 184 61.32 -18.11 20.09
C ALA A 184 62.15 -17.22 21.03
N GLN A 185 61.52 -16.52 21.95
CA GLN A 185 62.15 -15.69 22.98
C GLN A 185 63.01 -16.55 23.93
N LEU A 186 62.51 -17.72 24.36
CA LEU A 186 63.29 -18.68 25.20
C LEU A 186 64.50 -19.26 24.46
N ALA A 187 64.41 -19.46 23.15
CA ALA A 187 65.46 -19.87 22.28
C ALA A 187 66.52 -18.78 21.98
N GLY A 188 66.26 -17.53 22.36
CA GLY A 188 67.14 -16.37 22.09
C GLY A 188 67.08 -15.86 20.64
N ASP A 189 66.13 -16.29 19.85
CA ASP A 189 65.98 -15.96 18.42
C ASP A 189 65.21 -14.66 18.27
N SER A 190 65.88 -13.50 18.38
CA SER A 190 65.32 -12.17 18.32
C SER A 190 64.72 -11.82 16.92
N GLU A 191 65.34 -12.36 15.84
CA GLU A 191 64.83 -12.13 14.47
C GLU A 191 63.45 -12.79 14.27
N LYS A 192 63.31 -14.02 14.78
CA LYS A 192 62.04 -14.76 14.72
C LYS A 192 61.00 -14.14 15.61
N VAL A 193 61.33 -13.59 16.77
CA VAL A 193 60.44 -12.87 17.65
C VAL A 193 59.87 -11.64 16.90
N MET A 194 60.73 -10.88 16.22
CA MET A 194 60.33 -9.70 15.47
C MET A 194 59.47 -10.05 14.27
N SER A 195 59.82 -11.11 13.54
CA SER A 195 59.01 -11.63 12.41
C SER A 195 57.60 -12.04 12.87
N LEU A 196 57.48 -12.78 13.98
CA LEU A 196 56.21 -13.22 14.55
C LEU A 196 55.36 -12.04 15.06
N MET A 197 55.99 -10.98 15.60
CA MET A 197 55.29 -9.79 16.03
C MET A 197 54.53 -9.09 14.88
N HIS A 198 55.06 -9.10 13.67
CA HIS A 198 54.41 -8.56 12.48
C HIS A 198 53.24 -9.39 11.98
N GLU A 199 53.05 -10.62 12.47
CA GLU A 199 51.91 -11.48 12.13
C GLU A 199 50.73 -11.37 13.10
N PHE A 200 50.72 -10.42 14.02
CA PHE A 200 49.57 -10.17 14.89
C PHE A 200 48.43 -9.54 14.15
N TYR A 201 47.20 -9.97 14.45
CA TYR A 201 45.92 -9.44 13.97
C TYR A 201 44.98 -9.14 15.13
N PHE A 202 45.44 -8.88 16.36
CA PHE A 202 44.61 -8.52 17.50
C PHE A 202 43.84 -7.22 17.24
N GLU A 203 44.52 -6.24 16.64
CA GLU A 203 43.88 -4.98 16.24
C GLU A 203 42.81 -5.19 15.16
N SER A 204 43.02 -6.11 14.21
CA SER A 204 42.04 -6.45 13.19
C SER A 204 40.79 -7.07 13.82
N ALA A 205 40.96 -8.00 14.80
CA ALA A 205 39.84 -8.60 15.51
C ALA A 205 38.95 -7.55 16.21
N ALA A 206 39.56 -6.60 16.93
CA ALA A 206 38.88 -5.55 17.65
C ALA A 206 38.27 -4.48 16.69
N MET A 207 39.03 -4.09 15.66
CA MET A 207 38.62 -3.08 14.68
C MET A 207 37.40 -3.54 13.89
N ILE A 208 37.35 -4.79 13.42
CA ILE A 208 36.22 -5.39 12.71
C ILE A 208 34.95 -5.21 13.57
N LEU A 209 34.98 -5.60 14.83
CA LEU A 209 33.82 -5.48 15.74
C LEU A 209 33.39 -4.03 15.97
N THR A 210 34.35 -3.13 16.13
CA THR A 210 34.09 -1.71 16.38
C THR A 210 33.50 -1.02 15.17
N LEU A 211 34.10 -1.22 13.97
CA LEU A 211 33.58 -0.61 12.72
C LEU A 211 32.20 -1.15 12.36
N ILE A 212 31.95 -2.44 12.58
CA ILE A 212 30.60 -2.99 12.38
C ILE A 212 29.61 -2.42 13.39
N THR A 213 30.04 -2.15 14.62
CA THR A 213 29.19 -1.47 15.61
C THR A 213 28.90 -0.03 15.21
N VAL A 214 29.83 0.69 14.54
CA VAL A 214 29.55 1.98 13.90
C VAL A 214 28.46 1.84 12.84
N GLY A 215 28.59 0.87 11.94
CA GLY A 215 27.56 0.59 10.92
C GLY A 215 26.20 0.30 11.55
N LYS A 216 26.15 -0.52 12.60
CA LYS A 216 24.92 -0.81 13.35
C LYS A 216 24.33 0.40 14.06
N MET A 217 25.15 1.30 14.57
CA MET A 217 24.69 2.55 15.18
C MET A 217 24.05 3.47 14.12
N LEU A 218 24.71 3.62 12.97
CA LEU A 218 24.16 4.42 11.86
C LEU A 218 22.85 3.81 11.33
N GLU A 219 22.76 2.50 11.25
CA GLU A 219 21.55 1.77 10.91
C GLU A 219 20.42 2.06 11.91
N ALA A 220 20.66 1.91 13.23
CA ALA A 220 19.66 2.16 14.26
C ALA A 220 19.19 3.61 14.27
N TYR A 221 20.12 4.57 14.19
CA TYR A 221 19.81 6.00 14.08
C TYR A 221 18.91 6.30 12.88
N SER A 222 19.23 5.71 11.75
CA SER A 222 18.50 5.91 10.50
C SER A 222 17.12 5.28 10.54
N LYS A 223 16.96 4.10 11.16
CA LYS A 223 15.66 3.48 11.44
C LYS A 223 14.81 4.40 12.32
N GLY A 224 15.38 5.00 13.37
CA GLY A 224 14.69 5.99 14.20
C GLY A 224 14.17 7.17 13.39
N LYS A 225 14.97 7.71 12.48
CA LYS A 225 14.56 8.82 11.58
C LYS A 225 13.46 8.43 10.60
N THR A 226 13.41 7.21 10.12
CA THR A 226 12.34 6.76 9.21
C THR A 226 11.00 6.58 9.92
N THR A 227 10.99 6.28 11.23
CA THR A 227 9.76 6.20 12.04
C THR A 227 9.24 7.57 12.50
N ASP A 228 10.01 8.65 12.35
CA ASP A 228 9.61 10.00 12.78
C ASP A 228 8.35 10.52 12.07
N ALA A 229 8.09 10.09 10.83
CA ALA A 229 6.86 10.43 10.11
C ALA A 229 5.61 9.85 10.79
N LEU A 230 5.68 8.59 11.22
CA LEU A 230 4.60 7.93 11.95
C LEU A 230 4.41 8.56 13.33
N LYS A 231 5.51 8.85 14.05
CA LYS A 231 5.46 9.55 15.34
C LYS A 231 4.83 10.93 15.21
N SER A 232 5.16 11.67 14.16
CA SER A 232 4.57 12.99 13.95
C SER A 232 3.07 12.94 13.71
N LEU A 233 2.55 11.91 13.02
CA LEU A 233 1.11 11.70 12.87
C LEU A 233 0.45 11.38 14.22
N MET A 234 1.03 10.47 15.01
CA MET A 234 0.50 10.12 16.34
C MET A 234 0.49 11.30 17.32
N ASN A 235 1.47 12.20 17.20
CA ASN A 235 1.57 13.39 18.06
C ASN A 235 0.62 14.53 17.69
N LEU A 236 -0.16 14.40 16.62
CA LEU A 236 -1.17 15.39 16.21
C LEU A 236 -2.40 15.34 17.13
N ALA A 237 -2.74 14.18 17.68
CA ALA A 237 -3.86 14.04 18.59
C ALA A 237 -3.61 14.82 19.89
N PRO A 238 -4.54 15.68 20.33
CA PRO A 238 -4.45 16.33 21.63
C PRO A 238 -4.59 15.30 22.74
N LYS A 239 -3.99 15.57 23.90
CA LYS A 239 -4.06 14.68 25.07
C LYS A 239 -5.34 14.83 25.87
N ASN A 240 -5.94 16.02 25.83
CA ASN A 240 -7.10 16.40 26.62
C ASN A 240 -8.23 16.89 25.72
N ALA A 241 -9.47 16.72 26.17
CA ALA A 241 -10.70 17.24 25.58
C ALA A 241 -11.50 18.03 26.63
N THR A 242 -12.20 19.09 26.23
CA THR A 242 -13.08 19.86 27.08
C THR A 242 -14.53 19.43 26.86
N LEU A 243 -15.06 18.56 27.70
CA LEU A 243 -16.44 18.08 27.65
C LEU A 243 -17.41 19.07 28.32
N ILE A 244 -18.67 19.09 27.83
CA ILE A 244 -19.78 19.76 28.48
C ILE A 244 -20.61 18.71 29.26
N LYS A 245 -20.56 18.73 30.58
CA LYS A 245 -21.42 17.92 31.46
C LYS A 245 -22.19 18.83 32.40
N ASP A 246 -23.49 18.66 32.42
CA ASP A 246 -24.41 19.48 33.27
C ASP A 246 -24.22 21.01 33.07
N GLY A 247 -23.95 21.44 31.89
CA GLY A 247 -23.72 22.84 31.50
C GLY A 247 -22.37 23.42 31.95
N LYS A 248 -21.43 22.59 32.48
CA LYS A 248 -20.07 23.00 32.87
C LYS A 248 -19.02 22.39 31.96
N GLU A 249 -17.98 23.17 31.62
CA GLU A 249 -16.79 22.68 30.94
C GLU A 249 -15.91 21.87 31.88
N ILE A 250 -15.60 20.62 31.55
CA ILE A 250 -14.72 19.73 32.31
C ILE A 250 -13.63 19.21 31.37
N VAL A 251 -12.37 19.39 31.79
CA VAL A 251 -11.23 18.86 31.04
C VAL A 251 -11.02 17.39 31.42
N VAL A 252 -11.04 16.51 30.43
CA VAL A 252 -10.79 15.07 30.56
C VAL A 252 -9.69 14.60 29.63
N ALA A 253 -9.11 13.42 29.87
CA ALA A 253 -8.25 12.80 28.88
C ALA A 253 -9.06 12.39 27.63
N VAL A 254 -8.47 12.50 26.42
CA VAL A 254 -9.16 12.11 25.17
C VAL A 254 -9.58 10.64 25.21
N ALA A 255 -8.83 9.78 25.89
CA ALA A 255 -9.15 8.37 26.08
C ALA A 255 -10.47 8.13 26.86
N ASP A 256 -10.93 9.09 27.63
CA ASP A 256 -12.16 8.99 28.44
C ASP A 256 -13.40 9.51 27.69
N VAL A 257 -13.24 10.09 26.49
CA VAL A 257 -14.33 10.58 25.65
C VAL A 257 -15.11 9.41 25.08
N LYS A 258 -16.44 9.49 25.13
CA LYS A 258 -17.35 8.48 24.61
C LYS A 258 -18.14 8.98 23.40
N ILE A 259 -18.63 8.05 22.60
CA ILE A 259 -19.55 8.37 21.48
C ILE A 259 -20.76 9.12 22.04
N ASN A 260 -21.19 10.18 21.34
CA ASN A 260 -22.23 11.13 21.71
C ASN A 260 -21.88 12.13 22.83
N ASP A 261 -20.69 12.08 23.42
CA ASP A 261 -20.25 13.16 24.31
C ASP A 261 -20.18 14.48 23.53
N VAL A 262 -20.59 15.58 24.21
CA VAL A 262 -20.49 16.92 23.66
C VAL A 262 -19.25 17.61 24.21
N PHE A 263 -18.43 18.13 23.31
CA PHE A 263 -17.21 18.84 23.67
C PHE A 263 -17.07 20.17 22.92
N VAL A 264 -16.21 21.00 23.44
CA VAL A 264 -15.92 22.35 22.90
C VAL A 264 -14.54 22.37 22.29
N VAL A 265 -14.42 23.10 21.18
CA VAL A 265 -13.12 23.41 20.56
C VAL A 265 -13.03 24.91 20.34
N LYS A 266 -12.05 25.55 21.00
CA LYS A 266 -11.79 26.99 20.91
C LYS A 266 -10.86 27.28 19.72
N PRO A 267 -10.81 28.53 19.23
CA PRO A 267 -9.84 28.92 18.21
C PRO A 267 -8.41 28.59 18.63
N GLY A 268 -7.66 27.96 17.71
CA GLY A 268 -6.30 27.47 17.94
C GLY A 268 -6.19 26.11 18.61
N GLU A 269 -7.30 25.51 19.06
CA GLU A 269 -7.29 24.18 19.63
C GLU A 269 -7.46 23.09 18.56
N SER A 270 -6.92 21.90 18.85
CA SER A 270 -7.08 20.72 18.01
C SER A 270 -8.35 19.97 18.40
N VAL A 271 -9.09 19.48 17.42
CA VAL A 271 -10.26 18.63 17.60
C VAL A 271 -9.83 17.30 18.24
N PRO A 272 -10.42 16.89 19.39
CA PRO A 272 -9.94 15.73 20.13
C PRO A 272 -10.29 14.37 19.50
N VAL A 273 -11.47 14.24 18.93
CA VAL A 273 -12.02 13.02 18.31
C VAL A 273 -12.89 13.38 17.12
N ASP A 274 -13.23 12.42 16.26
CA ASP A 274 -14.12 12.70 15.13
C ASP A 274 -15.54 13.05 15.62
N ALA A 275 -16.12 14.09 15.03
CA ALA A 275 -17.36 14.67 15.53
C ALA A 275 -18.18 15.37 14.44
N VAL A 276 -19.41 15.75 14.79
CA VAL A 276 -20.27 16.63 14.00
C VAL A 276 -20.49 17.93 14.78
N ILE A 277 -20.41 19.07 14.09
CA ILE A 277 -20.67 20.39 14.66
C ILE A 277 -22.17 20.48 14.98
N ILE A 278 -22.51 20.82 16.23
CA ILE A 278 -23.90 21.02 16.68
C ILE A 278 -24.21 22.48 16.94
N GLU A 279 -23.20 23.34 17.15
CA GLU A 279 -23.35 24.77 17.36
C GLU A 279 -22.07 25.50 16.94
N GLY A 280 -22.23 26.63 16.26
CA GLY A 280 -21.12 27.49 15.82
C GLY A 280 -20.73 27.24 14.35
N GLU A 281 -19.89 28.15 13.84
CA GLU A 281 -19.27 28.08 12.50
C GLU A 281 -17.79 28.35 12.64
N THR A 282 -16.97 27.73 11.80
CA THR A 282 -15.50 27.87 11.88
C THR A 282 -14.83 27.54 10.56
N ALA A 283 -13.58 27.99 10.39
CA ALA A 283 -12.65 27.44 9.41
C ALA A 283 -11.71 26.43 10.09
N VAL A 284 -11.61 25.23 9.56
CA VAL A 284 -10.81 24.13 10.11
C VAL A 284 -9.61 23.87 9.20
N ASP A 285 -8.43 23.85 9.78
CA ASP A 285 -7.20 23.43 9.11
C ASP A 285 -7.09 21.89 9.17
N GLU A 286 -7.32 21.26 8.04
CA GLU A 286 -7.23 19.80 7.86
C GLU A 286 -5.87 19.36 7.28
N SER A 287 -4.89 20.26 7.15
CA SER A 287 -3.60 20.03 6.49
C SER A 287 -2.80 18.86 7.06
N ALA A 288 -2.98 18.60 8.35
CA ALA A 288 -2.32 17.49 9.04
C ALA A 288 -2.77 16.11 8.53
N LEU A 289 -4.00 15.96 8.07
CA LEU A 289 -4.60 14.72 7.57
C LEU A 289 -4.64 14.68 6.04
N THR A 290 -5.00 15.80 5.40
CA THR A 290 -5.21 15.89 3.94
C THR A 290 -3.98 16.39 3.18
N GLY A 291 -3.09 17.09 3.87
CA GLY A 291 -1.94 17.78 3.25
C GLY A 291 -2.32 19.10 2.55
N GLU A 292 -3.57 19.56 2.65
CA GLU A 292 -4.04 20.82 2.07
C GLU A 292 -3.88 21.96 3.08
N SER A 293 -3.22 23.05 2.68
CA SER A 293 -2.92 24.17 3.57
C SER A 293 -4.04 25.22 3.65
N ILE A 294 -5.12 25.07 2.88
CA ILE A 294 -6.23 26.01 2.87
C ILE A 294 -7.27 25.53 3.87
N PRO A 295 -7.61 26.33 4.91
CA PRO A 295 -8.68 25.97 5.84
C PRO A 295 -10.01 25.81 5.14
N VAL A 296 -10.83 24.87 5.63
CA VAL A 296 -12.15 24.56 5.10
C VAL A 296 -13.21 25.14 6.04
N ASP A 297 -14.14 25.93 5.47
CA ASP A 297 -15.27 26.45 6.24
C ASP A 297 -16.24 25.31 6.61
N LYS A 298 -16.62 25.28 7.88
CA LYS A 298 -17.51 24.26 8.48
C LYS A 298 -18.62 24.95 9.25
N ALA A 299 -19.84 24.44 9.10
CA ALA A 299 -21.05 24.90 9.73
C ALA A 299 -21.75 23.78 10.55
N VAL A 300 -22.85 24.10 11.19
CA VAL A 300 -23.67 23.13 11.91
C VAL A 300 -24.12 22.00 10.99
N GLY A 301 -23.87 20.75 11.40
CA GLY A 301 -24.14 19.54 10.62
C GLY A 301 -22.93 18.97 9.89
N ASP A 302 -21.85 19.74 9.74
CA ASP A 302 -20.62 19.28 9.07
C ASP A 302 -19.77 18.40 10.01
N LYS A 303 -19.07 17.44 9.39
CA LYS A 303 -18.11 16.57 10.08
C LYS A 303 -16.77 17.27 10.26
N VAL A 304 -16.15 17.04 11.42
CA VAL A 304 -14.78 17.44 11.74
C VAL A 304 -14.01 16.23 12.24
N SER A 305 -12.77 16.07 11.76
CA SER A 305 -11.93 14.94 12.12
C SER A 305 -11.01 15.27 13.29
N GLY A 306 -10.71 14.27 14.10
CA GLY A 306 -9.73 14.40 15.17
C GLY A 306 -8.37 14.84 14.65
N ALA A 307 -7.63 15.61 15.48
CA ALA A 307 -6.33 16.21 15.17
C ALA A 307 -6.32 17.34 14.12
N THR A 308 -7.47 17.77 13.59
CA THR A 308 -7.59 19.01 12.81
C THR A 308 -7.61 20.22 13.74
N ILE A 309 -7.23 21.39 13.23
CA ILE A 309 -7.08 22.61 14.06
C ILE A 309 -8.20 23.58 13.74
N ASN A 310 -8.94 23.99 14.78
CA ASN A 310 -9.93 25.05 14.69
C ASN A 310 -9.24 26.41 14.53
N GLN A 311 -9.40 27.08 13.38
CA GLN A 311 -8.73 28.35 13.11
C GLN A 311 -9.48 29.56 13.64
N SER A 312 -10.84 29.50 13.63
CA SER A 312 -11.70 30.63 13.99
C SER A 312 -12.97 30.12 14.67
N GLY A 313 -13.71 30.95 15.34
CA GLY A 313 -14.99 30.60 15.95
C GLY A 313 -14.90 29.63 17.13
N TYR A 314 -15.91 29.64 17.93
CA TYR A 314 -16.16 28.69 19.03
C TYR A 314 -17.17 27.68 18.55
N ILE A 315 -16.82 26.41 18.58
CA ILE A 315 -17.72 25.34 18.13
C ILE A 315 -18.00 24.34 19.23
N LYS A 316 -19.25 23.84 19.28
CA LYS A 316 -19.61 22.66 20.05
C LYS A 316 -19.82 21.50 19.10
N CYS A 317 -19.19 20.37 19.45
CA CYS A 317 -19.20 19.18 18.63
C CYS A 317 -19.72 17.99 19.41
N ARG A 318 -20.38 17.05 18.71
CA ARG A 318 -20.79 15.75 19.26
C ARG A 318 -19.88 14.68 18.69
N ALA A 319 -19.25 13.88 19.58
CA ALA A 319 -18.37 12.80 19.20
C ALA A 319 -19.12 11.71 18.39
N THR A 320 -18.58 11.36 17.22
CA THR A 320 -19.12 10.32 16.32
C THR A 320 -18.24 9.07 16.30
N ALA A 321 -16.92 9.20 16.44
CA ALA A 321 -15.98 8.09 16.58
C ALA A 321 -14.92 8.43 17.62
N VAL A 322 -14.47 7.44 18.40
CA VAL A 322 -13.53 7.59 19.51
C VAL A 322 -12.49 6.48 19.51
N GLY A 323 -11.34 6.70 20.15
CA GLY A 323 -10.29 5.68 20.29
C GLY A 323 -9.73 5.18 18.97
N GLU A 324 -9.79 3.86 18.73
CA GLU A 324 -9.24 3.22 17.54
C GLU A 324 -10.06 3.50 16.28
N ASP A 325 -11.34 3.87 16.43
CA ASP A 325 -12.26 4.12 15.33
C ASP A 325 -12.14 5.53 14.74
N THR A 326 -11.34 6.42 15.34
CA THR A 326 -11.10 7.76 14.78
C THR A 326 -10.32 7.69 13.47
N THR A 327 -10.62 8.62 12.55
CA THR A 327 -9.93 8.76 11.25
C THR A 327 -8.41 8.77 11.42
N LEU A 328 -7.89 9.52 12.39
CA LEU A 328 -6.44 9.55 12.65
C LEU A 328 -5.90 8.18 13.08
N SER A 329 -6.60 7.48 13.98
CA SER A 329 -6.19 6.13 14.43
C SER A 329 -6.17 5.13 13.28
N GLN A 330 -7.16 5.18 12.40
CA GLN A 330 -7.22 4.34 11.19
C GLN A 330 -6.07 4.65 10.22
N ILE A 331 -5.73 5.93 10.01
CA ILE A 331 -4.56 6.34 9.20
C ILE A 331 -3.27 5.78 9.80
N VAL A 332 -3.06 5.96 11.10
CA VAL A 332 -1.88 5.45 11.81
C VAL A 332 -1.78 3.93 11.69
N LYS A 333 -2.90 3.22 11.85
CA LYS A 333 -2.98 1.77 11.68
C LYS A 333 -2.62 1.35 10.26
N MET A 334 -3.20 1.95 9.23
CA MET A 334 -2.89 1.64 7.83
C MET A 334 -1.41 1.85 7.51
N VAL A 335 -0.81 2.95 7.96
CA VAL A 335 0.63 3.22 7.75
C VAL A 335 1.50 2.22 8.50
N SER A 336 1.09 1.82 9.72
CA SER A 336 1.77 0.79 10.52
C SER A 336 1.67 -0.59 9.86
N ASP A 337 0.51 -0.97 9.37
CA ASP A 337 0.26 -2.24 8.68
C ASP A 337 1.07 -2.30 7.38
N ALA A 338 1.09 -1.23 6.61
CA ALA A 338 1.93 -1.14 5.41
C ALA A 338 3.43 -1.31 5.73
N ALA A 339 3.90 -0.76 6.85
CA ALA A 339 5.28 -0.93 7.29
C ALA A 339 5.60 -2.36 7.79
N ALA A 340 4.59 -3.10 8.24
CA ALA A 340 4.71 -4.49 8.68
C ALA A 340 4.69 -5.50 7.50
N THR A 341 4.20 -5.09 6.33
CA THR A 341 4.14 -5.95 5.13
C THR A 341 5.45 -5.87 4.32
N LYS A 342 5.68 -6.87 3.46
CA LYS A 342 6.85 -6.91 2.57
C LYS A 342 6.45 -6.75 1.11
N ALA A 343 7.10 -5.82 0.44
CA ALA A 343 7.01 -5.68 -1.02
C ALA A 343 7.58 -6.93 -1.73
N PRO A 344 7.06 -7.34 -2.90
CA PRO A 344 7.57 -8.46 -3.68
C PRO A 344 9.07 -8.41 -3.94
N ILE A 345 9.63 -7.23 -4.25
CA ILE A 345 11.05 -7.03 -4.46
C ILE A 345 11.90 -7.30 -3.19
N ALA A 346 11.35 -7.03 -2.00
CA ALA A 346 12.01 -7.35 -0.74
C ALA A 346 12.12 -8.86 -0.50
N LYS A 347 11.08 -9.62 -0.85
CA LYS A 347 11.09 -11.09 -0.76
C LYS A 347 12.19 -11.71 -1.64
N ILE A 348 12.42 -11.14 -2.84
CA ILE A 348 13.50 -11.56 -3.74
C ILE A 348 14.88 -11.25 -3.11
N ALA A 349 15.06 -10.05 -2.57
CA ALA A 349 16.30 -9.65 -1.91
C ALA A 349 16.63 -10.54 -0.69
N ASP A 350 15.63 -10.90 0.10
CA ASP A 350 15.78 -11.81 1.25
C ASP A 350 16.20 -13.22 0.81
N LYS A 351 15.61 -13.75 -0.27
CA LYS A 351 16.00 -15.06 -0.84
C LYS A 351 17.45 -15.07 -1.32
N VAL A 352 17.86 -14.00 -2.03
CA VAL A 352 19.25 -13.84 -2.46
C VAL A 352 20.20 -13.77 -1.26
N SER A 353 19.85 -13.01 -0.22
CA SER A 353 20.65 -12.88 1.02
C SER A 353 20.84 -14.23 1.72
N GLY A 354 19.83 -15.09 1.71
CA GLY A 354 19.91 -16.43 2.33
C GLY A 354 20.91 -17.38 1.66
N VAL A 355 21.13 -17.24 0.34
CA VAL A 355 22.11 -18.02 -0.42
C VAL A 355 23.51 -17.37 -0.36
N PHE A 356 23.55 -16.05 -0.29
CA PHE A 356 24.77 -15.26 -0.39
C PHE A 356 25.78 -15.58 0.74
N VAL A 357 25.33 -15.68 2.00
CA VAL A 357 26.22 -15.91 3.14
C VAL A 357 26.95 -17.25 3.06
N PRO A 358 26.31 -18.40 2.80
CA PRO A 358 27.01 -19.67 2.55
C PRO A 358 28.03 -19.60 1.39
N CYS A 359 27.65 -18.95 0.27
CA CYS A 359 28.54 -18.78 -0.87
C CYS A 359 29.81 -17.99 -0.50
N VAL A 360 29.67 -16.92 0.28
CA VAL A 360 30.79 -16.09 0.74
C VAL A 360 31.73 -16.88 1.63
N ILE A 361 31.20 -17.71 2.53
CA ILE A 361 32.05 -18.60 3.36
C ILE A 361 32.85 -19.55 2.46
N GLY A 362 32.22 -20.12 1.43
CA GLY A 362 32.89 -20.95 0.44
C GLY A 362 34.00 -20.21 -0.29
N VAL A 363 33.75 -18.99 -0.78
CA VAL A 363 34.75 -18.15 -1.45
C VAL A 363 35.91 -17.80 -0.53
N ALA A 364 35.63 -17.49 0.74
CA ALA A 364 36.67 -17.19 1.73
C ALA A 364 37.59 -18.40 1.98
N LEU A 365 37.02 -19.60 2.08
CA LEU A 365 37.79 -20.84 2.20
C LEU A 365 38.62 -21.13 0.95
N VAL A 366 38.06 -20.96 -0.23
CA VAL A 366 38.79 -21.10 -1.50
C VAL A 366 39.95 -20.11 -1.59
N ALA A 367 39.73 -18.84 -1.24
CA ALA A 367 40.77 -17.82 -1.24
C ALA A 367 41.90 -18.18 -0.28
N LEU A 368 41.58 -18.64 0.94
CA LEU A 368 42.58 -19.12 1.92
C LEU A 368 43.39 -20.31 1.35
N CYS A 369 42.71 -21.33 0.80
CA CYS A 369 43.40 -22.51 0.23
C CYS A 369 44.28 -22.12 -0.95
N VAL A 370 43.80 -21.30 -1.88
CA VAL A 370 44.59 -20.88 -3.06
C VAL A 370 45.85 -20.16 -2.65
N TRP A 371 45.80 -19.18 -1.77
CA TRP A 371 46.99 -18.45 -1.32
C TRP A 371 47.94 -19.31 -0.52
N PHE A 372 47.41 -20.26 0.28
CA PHE A 372 48.27 -21.23 0.99
C PHE A 372 49.01 -22.17 0.04
N PHE A 373 48.31 -22.69 -1.00
CA PHE A 373 48.94 -23.59 -1.99
C PHE A 373 49.88 -22.86 -2.98
N VAL A 374 49.69 -21.53 -3.17
CA VAL A 374 50.62 -20.68 -3.94
C VAL A 374 51.96 -20.46 -3.18
N GLY A 375 52.04 -20.89 -1.91
CA GLY A 375 53.29 -20.82 -1.11
C GLY A 375 53.38 -19.56 -0.22
N GLN A 376 52.27 -18.85 -0.01
CA GLN A 376 52.25 -17.75 0.98
C GLN A 376 52.12 -18.29 2.41
N SER A 377 52.52 -17.45 3.39
CA SER A 377 52.33 -17.81 4.80
C SER A 377 50.86 -18.05 5.14
N PHE A 378 50.60 -18.95 6.12
CA PHE A 378 49.23 -19.20 6.58
C PHE A 378 48.55 -17.93 7.06
N GLY A 379 49.30 -17.03 7.75
CA GLY A 379 48.77 -15.73 8.19
C GLY A 379 48.32 -14.84 7.04
N TYR A 380 49.11 -14.82 5.95
CA TYR A 380 48.75 -14.08 4.76
C TYR A 380 47.47 -14.65 4.09
N ALA A 381 47.42 -15.97 3.92
CA ALA A 381 46.26 -16.66 3.35
C ALA A 381 44.98 -16.45 4.19
N LEU A 382 45.13 -16.54 5.52
CA LEU A 382 44.08 -16.33 6.50
C LEU A 382 43.53 -14.88 6.41
N ALA A 383 44.41 -13.88 6.31
CA ALA A 383 44.02 -12.47 6.16
C ALA A 383 43.19 -12.24 4.89
N ARG A 384 43.45 -12.94 3.77
CA ARG A 384 42.60 -12.87 2.54
C ARG A 384 41.24 -13.48 2.81
N GLY A 385 41.15 -14.64 3.41
CA GLY A 385 39.88 -15.27 3.80
C GLY A 385 39.05 -14.38 4.71
N ILE A 386 39.67 -13.79 5.75
CA ILE A 386 39.01 -12.86 6.67
C ILE A 386 38.54 -11.60 5.92
N SER A 387 39.37 -11.04 5.02
CA SER A 387 38.97 -9.87 4.21
C SER A 387 37.72 -10.14 3.39
N VAL A 388 37.59 -11.34 2.77
CA VAL A 388 36.40 -11.77 2.04
C VAL A 388 35.20 -11.87 2.95
N LEU A 389 35.32 -12.51 4.14
CA LEU A 389 34.22 -12.62 5.10
C LEU A 389 33.68 -11.25 5.53
N VAL A 390 34.57 -10.31 5.84
CA VAL A 390 34.25 -9.01 6.39
C VAL A 390 33.59 -8.10 5.34
N ILE A 391 34.17 -8.01 4.13
CA ILE A 391 33.64 -7.12 3.10
C ILE A 391 32.28 -7.57 2.54
N SER A 392 31.99 -8.85 2.64
CA SER A 392 30.81 -9.47 2.03
C SER A 392 29.54 -9.36 2.88
N CYS A 393 29.50 -8.55 3.91
CA CYS A 393 28.30 -8.41 4.71
C CYS A 393 27.13 -7.84 3.89
N PRO A 394 25.97 -8.51 3.80
CA PRO A 394 24.80 -8.03 3.06
C PRO A 394 23.95 -7.03 3.86
N CYS A 395 24.54 -6.22 4.73
CA CYS A 395 23.83 -5.31 5.63
C CYS A 395 22.96 -4.31 4.86
N ALA A 396 23.52 -3.67 3.83
CA ALA A 396 22.85 -2.69 3.00
C ALA A 396 21.67 -3.31 2.21
N LEU A 397 21.79 -4.57 1.78
CA LEU A 397 20.76 -5.28 1.03
C LEU A 397 19.48 -5.47 1.85
N GLY A 398 19.61 -5.83 3.13
CA GLY A 398 18.45 -6.01 4.02
C GLY A 398 17.70 -4.72 4.34
N LEU A 399 18.33 -3.55 4.19
CA LEU A 399 17.75 -2.23 4.44
C LEU A 399 17.25 -1.53 3.18
N ALA A 400 17.73 -1.93 2.01
CA ALA A 400 17.51 -1.22 0.74
C ALA A 400 16.03 -0.98 0.43
N THR A 401 15.18 -1.99 0.63
CA THR A 401 13.75 -1.92 0.36
C THR A 401 12.94 -1.38 1.54
N PRO A 402 13.06 -1.91 2.77
CA PRO A 402 12.20 -1.50 3.88
C PRO A 402 12.30 -0.02 4.22
N VAL A 403 13.52 0.55 4.19
CA VAL A 403 13.72 1.98 4.49
C VAL A 403 13.07 2.87 3.42
N ALA A 404 13.24 2.54 2.13
CA ALA A 404 12.64 3.29 1.04
C ALA A 404 11.10 3.23 1.08
N VAL A 405 10.52 2.05 1.32
CA VAL A 405 9.07 1.85 1.47
C VAL A 405 8.53 2.67 2.64
N MET A 406 9.20 2.63 3.80
CA MET A 406 8.73 3.36 4.99
C MET A 406 8.79 4.88 4.80
N VAL A 407 9.87 5.41 4.22
CA VAL A 407 9.98 6.84 3.88
C VAL A 407 8.94 7.22 2.82
N GLY A 408 8.74 6.36 1.81
CA GLY A 408 7.72 6.54 0.78
C GLY A 408 6.31 6.61 1.36
N ASN A 409 5.93 5.63 2.20
CA ASN A 409 4.63 5.61 2.87
C ASN A 409 4.45 6.80 3.82
N GLY A 410 5.47 7.16 4.60
CA GLY A 410 5.41 8.34 5.45
C GLY A 410 5.22 9.64 4.68
N LYS A 411 5.83 9.75 3.49
CA LYS A 411 5.63 10.89 2.59
C LYS A 411 4.24 10.88 1.95
N ALA A 412 3.74 9.70 1.56
CA ALA A 412 2.40 9.50 1.02
C ALA A 412 1.33 9.95 2.03
N ALA A 413 1.39 9.43 3.26
CA ALA A 413 0.45 9.73 4.33
C ALA A 413 0.38 11.25 4.61
N LYS A 414 1.53 11.95 4.65
CA LYS A 414 1.59 13.42 4.78
C LYS A 414 0.97 14.16 3.60
N SER A 415 0.68 13.50 2.50
CA SER A 415 0.04 14.05 1.31
C SER A 415 -1.39 13.53 1.12
N GLY A 416 -1.99 12.93 2.16
CA GLY A 416 -3.33 12.36 2.11
C GLY A 416 -3.46 11.09 1.26
N ILE A 417 -2.35 10.39 0.96
CA ILE A 417 -2.31 9.16 0.17
C ILE A 417 -1.92 8.00 1.08
N LEU A 418 -2.78 7.01 1.24
CA LEU A 418 -2.57 5.87 2.15
C LEU A 418 -2.45 4.58 1.35
N PHE A 419 -1.31 3.91 1.44
CA PHE A 419 -1.10 2.56 0.90
C PHE A 419 -1.35 1.54 2.00
N LYS A 420 -2.20 0.55 1.77
CA LYS A 420 -2.50 -0.49 2.78
C LYS A 420 -1.34 -1.46 2.99
N THR A 421 -0.54 -1.70 1.95
CA THR A 421 0.59 -2.64 2.00
C THR A 421 1.80 -2.10 1.25
N ALA A 422 2.97 -2.63 1.57
CA ALA A 422 4.18 -2.37 0.79
C ALA A 422 4.08 -2.89 -0.66
N ALA A 423 3.29 -3.93 -0.89
CA ALA A 423 3.00 -4.45 -2.23
C ALA A 423 2.15 -3.47 -3.03
N SER A 424 1.11 -2.88 -2.41
CA SER A 424 0.26 -1.87 -3.05
C SER A 424 1.09 -0.65 -3.50
N LEU A 425 2.05 -0.20 -2.68
CA LEU A 425 2.98 0.87 -3.07
C LEU A 425 3.87 0.44 -4.24
N GLU A 426 4.36 -0.80 -4.27
CA GLU A 426 5.18 -1.30 -5.37
C GLU A 426 4.37 -1.42 -6.68
N GLU A 427 3.19 -2.05 -6.65
CA GLU A 427 2.35 -2.29 -7.83
C GLU A 427 1.80 -0.98 -8.40
N THR A 428 1.43 0.01 -7.57
CA THR A 428 1.00 1.34 -8.03
C THR A 428 2.04 2.01 -8.95
N GLY A 429 3.34 1.82 -8.68
CA GLY A 429 4.41 2.37 -9.54
C GLY A 429 4.57 1.65 -10.87
N ARG A 430 4.00 0.45 -11.01
CA ARG A 430 4.05 -0.38 -12.23
C ARG A 430 2.86 -0.17 -13.14
N VAL A 431 1.82 0.54 -12.67
CA VAL A 431 0.58 0.80 -13.41
C VAL A 431 0.86 1.40 -14.78
N GLN A 432 0.15 0.86 -15.78
CA GLN A 432 0.22 1.23 -17.20
C GLN A 432 -1.13 1.72 -17.74
N ILE A 433 -2.24 1.27 -17.14
CA ILE A 433 -3.61 1.62 -17.49
C ILE A 433 -4.30 2.10 -16.21
N VAL A 434 -5.01 3.24 -16.27
CA VAL A 434 -5.86 3.72 -15.20
C VAL A 434 -7.30 3.73 -15.71
N ALA A 435 -8.13 2.91 -15.09
CA ALA A 435 -9.56 2.88 -15.30
C ALA A 435 -10.24 3.76 -14.25
N LEU A 436 -10.98 4.77 -14.71
CA LEU A 436 -11.67 5.74 -13.86
C LEU A 436 -13.16 5.50 -13.92
N ASP A 437 -13.81 5.33 -12.79
CA ASP A 437 -15.27 5.49 -12.78
C ASP A 437 -15.64 6.94 -13.10
N LYS A 438 -16.81 7.17 -13.64
CA LYS A 438 -17.30 8.52 -13.92
C LYS A 438 -17.76 9.21 -12.64
N THR A 439 -18.78 8.63 -12.00
CA THR A 439 -19.56 9.25 -10.93
C THR A 439 -18.75 9.32 -9.63
N GLY A 440 -18.70 10.50 -8.97
CA GLY A 440 -17.93 10.67 -7.73
C GLY A 440 -16.40 10.68 -7.93
N THR A 441 -15.88 10.12 -9.02
CA THR A 441 -14.45 10.03 -9.35
C THR A 441 -14.01 11.14 -10.32
N ILE A 442 -14.49 11.13 -11.57
CA ILE A 442 -14.24 12.21 -12.56
C ILE A 442 -15.13 13.40 -12.26
N THR A 443 -16.36 13.14 -11.80
CA THR A 443 -17.40 14.12 -11.47
C THR A 443 -17.55 14.22 -9.95
N LYS A 444 -18.29 15.23 -9.48
CA LYS A 444 -18.52 15.44 -8.04
C LYS A 444 -19.46 14.41 -7.41
N GLY A 445 -20.24 13.66 -8.21
CA GLY A 445 -21.26 12.74 -7.73
C GLY A 445 -22.54 13.47 -7.25
N GLU A 446 -22.60 14.76 -7.45
CA GLU A 446 -23.72 15.63 -7.09
C GLU A 446 -24.33 16.21 -8.35
N PRO A 447 -25.44 15.64 -8.86
CA PRO A 447 -26.15 16.21 -10.00
C PRO A 447 -26.61 17.64 -9.70
N LYS A 448 -26.42 18.55 -10.65
CA LYS A 448 -26.87 19.95 -10.55
C LYS A 448 -27.64 20.34 -11.78
N VAL A 449 -28.62 21.21 -11.61
CA VAL A 449 -29.35 21.83 -12.74
C VAL A 449 -28.36 22.75 -13.46
N THR A 450 -28.19 22.51 -14.76
CA THR A 450 -27.29 23.30 -15.63
C THR A 450 -28.04 24.22 -16.57
N ASP A 451 -29.24 23.83 -17.02
CA ASP A 451 -30.07 24.64 -17.94
C ASP A 451 -31.54 24.46 -17.60
N VAL A 452 -32.27 25.55 -17.76
CA VAL A 452 -33.72 25.60 -17.64
C VAL A 452 -34.29 26.25 -18.91
N ILE A 453 -35.09 25.51 -19.63
CA ILE A 453 -35.79 26.00 -20.84
C ILE A 453 -37.29 25.95 -20.57
N ALA A 454 -37.87 27.10 -20.29
CA ALA A 454 -39.29 27.24 -19.99
C ALA A 454 -40.06 27.63 -21.24
N TYR A 455 -41.18 26.94 -21.49
CA TYR A 455 -42.17 27.30 -22.55
C TYR A 455 -43.39 28.04 -21.99
N VAL A 456 -43.40 28.19 -20.66
CA VAL A 456 -44.33 29.01 -19.86
C VAL A 456 -43.54 29.98 -18.99
N GLY A 457 -44.13 30.72 -18.10
CA GLY A 457 -43.39 31.57 -17.17
C GLY A 457 -42.35 30.75 -16.36
N GLU A 458 -41.07 31.15 -16.39
CA GLU A 458 -39.98 30.38 -15.76
C GLU A 458 -40.24 30.04 -14.28
N ASN A 459 -40.74 31.01 -13.52
CA ASN A 459 -41.09 30.82 -12.11
C ASN A 459 -42.28 29.85 -11.92
N GLU A 460 -43.30 29.90 -12.79
CA GLU A 460 -44.42 28.95 -12.77
C GLU A 460 -43.94 27.55 -13.10
N PHE A 461 -43.11 27.41 -14.12
CA PHE A 461 -42.50 26.14 -14.51
C PHE A 461 -41.70 25.53 -13.39
N LEU A 462 -40.76 26.29 -12.80
CA LEU A 462 -39.91 25.83 -11.70
C LEU A 462 -40.76 25.48 -10.46
N SER A 463 -41.81 26.21 -10.15
CA SER A 463 -42.74 25.91 -9.04
C SER A 463 -43.41 24.56 -9.22
N LEU A 464 -43.93 24.29 -10.42
CA LEU A 464 -44.58 23.02 -10.74
C LEU A 464 -43.60 21.85 -10.71
N ALA A 465 -42.40 22.01 -11.32
CA ALA A 465 -41.34 21.00 -11.30
C ALA A 465 -40.87 20.73 -9.87
N TYR A 466 -40.60 21.78 -9.07
CA TYR A 466 -40.19 21.64 -7.67
C TYR A 466 -41.24 20.90 -6.84
N SER A 467 -42.51 21.20 -7.04
CA SER A 467 -43.60 20.62 -6.27
C SER A 467 -43.75 19.12 -6.48
N ILE A 468 -43.53 18.59 -7.69
CA ILE A 468 -43.59 17.15 -7.95
C ILE A 468 -42.29 16.44 -7.56
N GLU A 469 -41.11 17.07 -7.78
CA GLU A 469 -39.80 16.45 -7.48
C GLU A 469 -39.50 16.39 -5.98
N LYS A 470 -40.10 17.30 -5.18
CA LYS A 470 -39.94 17.32 -3.71
C LYS A 470 -40.34 16.01 -3.02
N LYS A 471 -41.23 15.21 -3.66
CA LYS A 471 -41.68 13.91 -3.13
C LYS A 471 -40.91 12.72 -3.68
N SER A 472 -39.95 12.96 -4.55
CA SER A 472 -39.08 11.93 -5.14
C SER A 472 -37.77 11.82 -4.39
N GLU A 473 -37.32 10.58 -4.16
CA GLU A 473 -35.99 10.30 -3.55
C GLU A 473 -34.87 10.21 -4.60
N HIS A 474 -35.20 10.41 -5.89
CA HIS A 474 -34.23 10.25 -6.96
C HIS A 474 -33.16 11.37 -6.91
N PRO A 475 -31.87 11.08 -7.16
CA PRO A 475 -30.81 12.10 -7.12
C PRO A 475 -31.03 13.30 -8.04
N LEU A 476 -31.63 13.09 -9.22
CA LEU A 476 -32.00 14.17 -10.14
C LEU A 476 -33.07 15.08 -9.55
N ALA A 477 -34.04 14.53 -8.80
CA ALA A 477 -35.07 15.28 -8.11
C ALA A 477 -34.46 16.22 -7.04
N LYS A 478 -33.48 15.72 -6.29
CA LYS A 478 -32.76 16.54 -5.31
C LYS A 478 -32.09 17.75 -5.96
N ALA A 479 -31.46 17.57 -7.12
CA ALA A 479 -30.85 18.66 -7.88
C ALA A 479 -31.88 19.75 -8.29
N VAL A 480 -33.05 19.32 -8.77
CA VAL A 480 -34.15 20.26 -9.13
C VAL A 480 -34.64 21.00 -7.90
N CYS A 481 -34.83 20.29 -6.78
CA CYS A 481 -35.30 20.89 -5.53
C CYS A 481 -34.30 21.90 -4.97
N GLU A 482 -33.01 21.61 -5.00
CA GLU A 482 -31.94 22.51 -4.53
C GLU A 482 -31.87 23.78 -5.40
N TYR A 483 -31.95 23.63 -6.72
CA TYR A 483 -31.96 24.76 -7.64
C TYR A 483 -33.18 25.66 -7.40
N ALA A 484 -34.39 25.07 -7.25
CA ALA A 484 -35.61 25.81 -6.99
C ALA A 484 -35.55 26.56 -5.64
N LYS A 485 -34.97 25.97 -4.59
CA LYS A 485 -34.71 26.65 -3.31
C LYS A 485 -33.76 27.83 -3.45
N GLN A 486 -32.66 27.69 -4.18
CA GLN A 486 -31.69 28.77 -4.44
C GLN A 486 -32.35 29.95 -5.18
N LYS A 487 -33.32 29.66 -6.07
CA LYS A 487 -34.11 30.68 -6.79
C LYS A 487 -35.28 31.23 -5.98
N ASN A 488 -35.49 30.78 -4.73
CA ASN A 488 -36.62 31.16 -3.87
C ASN A 488 -37.97 30.90 -4.51
N VAL A 489 -38.12 29.79 -5.25
CA VAL A 489 -39.34 29.45 -5.96
C VAL A 489 -40.37 28.85 -5.00
N LYS A 490 -41.67 29.25 -5.17
CA LYS A 490 -42.77 28.77 -4.34
C LYS A 490 -43.05 27.27 -4.61
N CYS A 491 -43.22 26.47 -3.56
CA CYS A 491 -43.64 25.09 -3.63
C CYS A 491 -45.15 25.01 -3.37
N PHE A 492 -45.87 24.29 -4.22
CA PHE A 492 -47.29 24.01 -4.04
C PHE A 492 -47.53 22.64 -3.40
N ASP A 493 -48.69 22.46 -2.79
CA ASP A 493 -49.08 21.15 -2.28
C ASP A 493 -49.40 20.19 -3.43
N THR A 494 -48.96 18.95 -3.29
CA THR A 494 -49.13 17.89 -4.28
C THR A 494 -50.00 16.77 -3.76
N THR A 495 -51.00 16.39 -4.58
CA THR A 495 -51.87 15.23 -4.33
C THR A 495 -51.69 14.16 -5.41
N SER A 496 -52.10 12.92 -5.12
CA SER A 496 -52.05 11.80 -6.10
C SER A 496 -50.68 11.56 -6.72
N PHE A 497 -49.60 11.73 -5.94
CA PHE A 497 -48.22 11.47 -6.41
C PHE A 497 -48.04 9.99 -6.79
N LYS A 498 -47.47 9.76 -7.95
CA LYS A 498 -47.08 8.41 -8.45
C LYS A 498 -45.71 8.48 -9.06
N ALA A 499 -44.76 7.68 -8.52
CA ALA A 499 -43.50 7.41 -9.18
C ALA A 499 -43.69 6.25 -10.16
N LEU A 500 -43.27 6.45 -11.42
CA LEU A 500 -43.40 5.50 -12.50
C LEU A 500 -42.00 4.95 -12.81
N ALA A 501 -41.70 3.79 -12.23
CA ALA A 501 -40.33 3.20 -12.31
C ALA A 501 -39.80 3.19 -13.75
N GLY A 502 -38.59 3.75 -13.95
CA GLY A 502 -37.95 3.86 -15.26
C GLY A 502 -38.50 4.89 -16.24
N ASN A 503 -39.60 5.58 -15.93
CA ASN A 503 -40.26 6.50 -16.84
C ASN A 503 -40.31 7.95 -16.34
N GLY A 504 -40.70 8.19 -15.09
CA GLY A 504 -40.82 9.53 -14.53
C GLY A 504 -41.79 9.62 -13.37
N LEU A 505 -42.38 10.79 -13.18
CA LEU A 505 -43.24 11.16 -12.04
C LEU A 505 -44.54 11.72 -12.54
N SER A 506 -45.63 11.58 -11.79
CA SER A 506 -46.91 12.22 -12.03
C SER A 506 -47.56 12.64 -10.72
N ALA A 507 -48.09 13.82 -10.66
CA ALA A 507 -48.87 14.29 -9.52
C ALA A 507 -49.88 15.37 -9.93
N ASN A 508 -50.88 15.65 -9.07
CA ASN A 508 -51.73 16.79 -9.21
C ASN A 508 -51.21 17.94 -8.35
N VAL A 509 -50.88 19.07 -8.97
CA VAL A 509 -50.33 20.29 -8.35
C VAL A 509 -51.22 21.44 -8.65
N ASP A 510 -51.83 22.04 -7.62
CA ASP A 510 -52.75 23.18 -7.75
C ASP A 510 -53.86 22.95 -8.79
N GLY A 511 -54.47 21.76 -8.80
CA GLY A 511 -55.53 21.37 -9.75
C GLY A 511 -55.06 20.97 -11.16
N LYS A 512 -53.78 21.13 -11.50
CA LYS A 512 -53.19 20.72 -12.78
C LYS A 512 -52.51 19.35 -12.65
N THR A 513 -52.71 18.45 -13.63
CA THR A 513 -51.96 17.18 -13.69
C THR A 513 -50.59 17.44 -14.29
N VAL A 514 -49.55 17.39 -13.45
CA VAL A 514 -48.15 17.58 -13.86
C VAL A 514 -47.46 16.24 -13.98
N VAL A 515 -46.71 16.03 -15.06
CA VAL A 515 -45.91 14.82 -15.32
C VAL A 515 -44.52 15.25 -15.69
N GLY A 516 -43.51 14.63 -15.06
CA GLY A 516 -42.10 14.85 -15.35
C GLY A 516 -41.40 13.54 -15.72
N GLY A 517 -40.48 13.57 -16.68
CA GLY A 517 -39.74 12.37 -17.04
C GLY A 517 -38.86 12.49 -18.28
N SER A 518 -38.41 11.34 -18.79
CA SER A 518 -37.53 11.27 -19.96
C SER A 518 -38.27 11.70 -21.25
N MET A 519 -37.52 12.12 -22.29
CA MET A 519 -38.04 12.43 -23.61
C MET A 519 -38.92 11.30 -24.15
N LYS A 520 -38.46 10.05 -24.06
CA LYS A 520 -39.21 8.87 -24.54
C LYS A 520 -40.56 8.75 -23.82
N PHE A 521 -40.60 8.97 -22.55
CA PHE A 521 -41.83 8.88 -21.74
C PHE A 521 -42.80 10.02 -22.07
N ILE A 522 -42.31 11.28 -22.12
CA ILE A 522 -43.21 12.44 -22.44
C ILE A 522 -43.71 12.35 -23.88
N SER A 523 -42.89 11.92 -24.86
CA SER A 523 -43.31 11.72 -26.23
C SER A 523 -44.37 10.62 -26.41
N SER A 524 -44.50 9.68 -25.45
CA SER A 524 -45.59 8.70 -25.45
C SER A 524 -46.94 9.27 -24.95
N LYS A 525 -46.90 10.46 -24.32
CA LYS A 525 -48.09 11.12 -23.75
C LYS A 525 -48.59 12.26 -24.61
N ILE A 526 -47.65 13.04 -25.17
CA ILE A 526 -47.97 14.19 -26.01
C ILE A 526 -47.11 14.18 -27.27
N SER A 527 -47.63 14.81 -28.36
CA SER A 527 -46.80 15.10 -29.54
C SER A 527 -45.82 16.22 -29.20
N VAL A 528 -44.54 15.92 -29.23
CA VAL A 528 -43.44 16.89 -28.95
C VAL A 528 -42.94 17.42 -30.29
N ASP A 529 -42.83 18.74 -30.43
CA ASP A 529 -42.28 19.41 -31.62
C ASP A 529 -40.82 18.95 -31.86
N ASP A 530 -40.44 18.82 -33.15
CA ASP A 530 -39.10 18.40 -33.54
C ASP A 530 -38.01 19.39 -33.08
N ASN A 531 -38.30 20.68 -32.96
CA ASN A 531 -37.37 21.66 -32.37
C ASN A 531 -37.06 21.35 -30.92
N ILE A 532 -38.04 20.87 -30.15
CA ILE A 532 -37.90 20.50 -28.75
C ILE A 532 -37.11 19.21 -28.63
N LYS A 533 -37.37 18.23 -29.49
CA LYS A 533 -36.60 16.98 -29.57
C LYS A 533 -35.13 17.26 -29.88
N ASN A 534 -34.88 18.10 -30.90
CA ASN A 534 -33.51 18.49 -31.28
C ASN A 534 -32.79 19.21 -30.11
N LYS A 535 -33.50 20.07 -29.37
CA LYS A 535 -32.93 20.78 -28.22
C LYS A 535 -32.58 19.83 -27.07
N ALA A 536 -33.45 18.88 -26.73
CA ALA A 536 -33.19 17.88 -25.73
C ALA A 536 -32.04 16.93 -26.16
N GLU A 537 -31.97 16.62 -27.46
CA GLU A 537 -30.86 15.81 -28.01
C GLU A 537 -29.53 16.57 -27.97
N GLU A 538 -29.56 17.89 -28.28
CA GLU A 538 -28.38 18.76 -28.12
C GLU A 538 -27.87 18.77 -26.66
N LEU A 539 -28.79 18.89 -25.69
CA LEU A 539 -28.44 18.82 -24.27
C LEU A 539 -27.84 17.46 -23.90
N ALA A 540 -28.43 16.36 -24.39
CA ALA A 540 -27.91 15.02 -24.17
C ALA A 540 -26.53 14.79 -24.82
N GLN A 541 -26.30 15.33 -26.02
CA GLN A 541 -25.01 15.31 -26.71
C GLN A 541 -23.92 16.09 -25.95
N ASN A 542 -24.34 17.07 -25.13
CA ASN A 542 -23.44 17.82 -24.24
C ASN A 542 -23.25 17.16 -22.86
N GLY A 543 -23.67 15.91 -22.68
CA GLY A 543 -23.48 15.15 -21.44
C GLY A 543 -24.47 15.48 -20.32
N LYS A 544 -25.59 16.13 -20.65
CA LYS A 544 -26.64 16.51 -19.70
C LYS A 544 -27.83 15.57 -19.81
N THR A 545 -28.58 15.39 -18.73
CA THR A 545 -29.81 14.61 -18.69
C THR A 545 -31.00 15.55 -18.77
N PRO A 546 -31.72 15.66 -19.92
CA PRO A 546 -32.86 16.48 -20.06
C PRO A 546 -34.10 15.82 -19.42
N LEU A 547 -34.67 16.45 -18.42
CA LEU A 547 -35.95 16.12 -17.82
C LEU A 547 -37.04 17.03 -18.41
N LEU A 548 -38.05 16.42 -19.04
CA LEU A 548 -39.19 17.15 -19.64
C LEU A 548 -40.33 17.13 -18.65
N PHE A 549 -41.04 18.27 -18.56
CA PHE A 549 -42.24 18.42 -17.73
C PHE A 549 -43.41 18.87 -18.59
N MET A 550 -44.54 18.23 -18.37
CA MET A 550 -45.82 18.62 -19.01
C MET A 550 -46.90 18.85 -17.95
N GLY A 551 -47.84 19.71 -18.25
CA GLY A 551 -49.04 19.98 -17.45
C GLY A 551 -50.24 20.13 -18.37
N ASP A 552 -51.36 19.48 -18.05
CA ASP A 552 -52.64 19.53 -18.81
C ASP A 552 -52.45 19.30 -20.33
N ASN A 553 -51.67 18.26 -20.70
CA ASN A 553 -51.31 17.88 -22.05
C ASN A 553 -50.50 18.91 -22.86
N LYS A 554 -49.88 19.90 -22.20
CA LYS A 554 -48.96 20.86 -22.80
C LYS A 554 -47.55 20.72 -22.20
N LEU A 555 -46.52 20.87 -23.01
CA LEU A 555 -45.15 20.91 -22.51
C LEU A 555 -44.91 22.22 -21.76
N LEU A 556 -44.44 22.11 -20.53
CA LEU A 556 -44.07 23.24 -19.66
C LEU A 556 -42.66 23.71 -19.86
N GLY A 557 -41.73 22.75 -19.99
CA GLY A 557 -40.30 23.05 -20.14
C GLY A 557 -39.39 21.85 -20.02
N ILE A 558 -38.06 22.11 -20.12
CA ILE A 558 -36.98 21.16 -19.97
C ILE A 558 -36.06 21.66 -18.86
N ILE A 559 -35.72 20.80 -17.91
CA ILE A 559 -34.64 21.01 -16.93
C ILE A 559 -33.54 20.04 -17.28
N ALA A 560 -32.34 20.54 -17.63
CA ALA A 560 -31.18 19.71 -17.84
C ALA A 560 -30.38 19.60 -16.55
N VAL A 561 -30.11 18.38 -16.15
CA VAL A 561 -29.30 18.06 -14.96
C VAL A 561 -28.04 17.33 -15.42
N ALA A 562 -26.91 17.72 -14.89
CA ALA A 562 -25.62 17.04 -15.13
C ALA A 562 -24.84 16.89 -13.84
N ASP A 563 -24.07 15.80 -13.78
CA ASP A 563 -23.05 15.63 -12.74
C ASP A 563 -21.81 16.44 -13.14
N VAL A 564 -21.41 17.37 -12.28
CA VAL A 564 -20.38 18.37 -12.58
C VAL A 564 -19.00 17.73 -12.55
N ILE A 565 -18.24 17.90 -13.63
CA ILE A 565 -16.82 17.47 -13.69
C ILE A 565 -16.02 18.23 -12.62
N LYS A 566 -15.17 17.51 -11.87
CA LYS A 566 -14.24 18.14 -10.92
C LYS A 566 -13.21 19.00 -11.67
N GLU A 567 -12.88 20.15 -11.12
CA GLU A 567 -11.97 21.12 -11.76
C GLU A 567 -10.57 20.55 -12.04
N ASP A 568 -10.14 19.60 -11.20
CA ASP A 568 -8.82 18.98 -11.31
C ASP A 568 -8.78 17.75 -12.24
N SER A 569 -9.94 17.20 -12.65
CA SER A 569 -10.01 15.97 -13.46
C SER A 569 -9.29 16.08 -14.82
N PRO A 570 -9.48 17.12 -15.63
CA PRO A 570 -8.75 17.25 -16.90
C PRO A 570 -7.23 17.35 -16.71
N LYS A 571 -6.80 18.05 -15.65
CA LYS A 571 -5.39 18.18 -15.30
C LYS A 571 -4.79 16.84 -14.87
N ALA A 572 -5.48 16.10 -14.01
CA ALA A 572 -5.07 14.79 -13.54
C ALA A 572 -4.92 13.78 -14.69
N ILE A 573 -5.90 13.73 -15.59
CA ILE A 573 -5.88 12.87 -16.78
C ILE A 573 -4.68 13.20 -17.64
N LYS A 574 -4.42 14.48 -17.90
CA LYS A 574 -3.26 14.91 -18.68
C LYS A 574 -1.93 14.57 -18.00
N GLU A 575 -1.84 14.66 -16.68
CA GLU A 575 -0.65 14.24 -15.93
C GLU A 575 -0.41 12.73 -16.08
N LEU A 576 -1.45 11.90 -15.98
CA LEU A 576 -1.35 10.45 -16.18
C LEU A 576 -0.87 10.11 -17.59
N GLN A 577 -1.45 10.74 -18.62
CA GLN A 577 -1.04 10.57 -20.02
C GLN A 577 0.42 10.99 -20.24
N ASN A 578 0.86 12.08 -19.60
CA ASN A 578 2.24 12.55 -19.66
C ASN A 578 3.23 11.56 -19.02
N MET A 579 2.77 10.75 -18.06
CA MET A 579 3.55 9.63 -17.50
C MET A 579 3.56 8.39 -18.39
N GLY A 580 2.86 8.41 -19.54
CA GLY A 580 2.70 7.27 -20.44
C GLY A 580 1.72 6.23 -19.96
N ILE A 581 0.69 6.65 -19.23
CA ILE A 581 -0.40 5.82 -18.74
C ILE A 581 -1.60 6.02 -19.65
N ARG A 582 -2.27 4.94 -20.04
CA ARG A 582 -3.55 4.98 -20.75
C ARG A 582 -4.67 5.22 -19.73
N VAL A 583 -5.53 6.18 -20.02
CA VAL A 583 -6.66 6.54 -19.17
C VAL A 583 -7.95 6.11 -19.84
N VAL A 584 -8.69 5.22 -19.15
CA VAL A 584 -9.96 4.65 -19.61
C VAL A 584 -11.06 5.14 -18.67
N MET A 585 -12.16 5.67 -19.22
CA MET A 585 -13.34 6.01 -18.42
C MET A 585 -14.37 4.89 -18.53
N LEU A 586 -14.88 4.43 -17.38
CA LEU A 586 -15.97 3.47 -17.26
C LEU A 586 -17.22 4.18 -16.78
N THR A 587 -18.37 3.90 -17.39
CA THR A 587 -19.65 4.48 -16.97
C THR A 587 -20.85 3.64 -17.39
N GLY A 588 -21.90 3.66 -16.58
CA GLY A 588 -23.22 3.12 -16.95
C GLY A 588 -24.03 4.03 -17.86
N ASP A 589 -23.54 5.23 -18.18
CA ASP A 589 -24.22 6.15 -19.09
C ASP A 589 -24.24 5.59 -20.50
N ASN A 590 -25.22 6.06 -21.30
CA ASN A 590 -25.27 5.76 -22.72
C ASN A 590 -24.06 6.31 -23.48
N GLU A 591 -23.77 5.70 -24.62
CA GLU A 591 -22.57 5.97 -25.42
C GLU A 591 -22.42 7.47 -25.80
N LYS A 592 -23.52 8.17 -26.13
CA LYS A 592 -23.48 9.60 -26.55
C LYS A 592 -23.02 10.49 -25.39
N THR A 593 -23.62 10.36 -24.22
CA THR A 593 -23.26 11.10 -23.00
C THR A 593 -21.85 10.78 -22.54
N ALA A 594 -21.50 9.49 -22.52
CA ALA A 594 -20.17 9.03 -22.12
C ALA A 594 -19.06 9.60 -23.02
N LYS A 595 -19.24 9.56 -24.34
CA LYS A 595 -18.26 10.14 -25.31
C LYS A 595 -18.15 11.65 -25.16
N ALA A 596 -19.25 12.38 -24.89
CA ALA A 596 -19.20 13.81 -24.67
C ALA A 596 -18.36 14.17 -23.44
N ILE A 597 -18.60 13.52 -22.31
CA ILE A 597 -17.83 13.71 -21.07
C ILE A 597 -16.37 13.30 -21.30
N GLY A 598 -16.12 12.13 -21.88
CA GLY A 598 -14.79 11.64 -22.17
C GLY A 598 -13.95 12.61 -23.03
N LYS A 599 -14.56 13.23 -24.04
CA LYS A 599 -13.94 14.27 -24.86
C LYS A 599 -13.64 15.52 -24.07
N GLN A 600 -14.54 15.93 -23.18
CA GLN A 600 -14.40 17.14 -22.36
C GLN A 600 -13.26 17.00 -21.35
N VAL A 601 -13.09 15.81 -20.73
CA VAL A 601 -12.04 15.58 -19.75
C VAL A 601 -10.74 15.08 -20.39
N GLY A 602 -10.77 14.61 -21.65
CA GLY A 602 -9.61 14.22 -22.46
C GLY A 602 -9.07 12.82 -22.18
N VAL A 603 -9.95 11.84 -21.82
CA VAL A 603 -9.53 10.43 -21.66
C VAL A 603 -9.18 9.77 -23.00
N ASP A 604 -8.35 8.74 -22.98
CA ASP A 604 -7.92 8.01 -24.20
C ASP A 604 -9.01 7.08 -24.72
N THR A 605 -9.81 6.49 -23.86
CA THR A 605 -10.84 5.50 -24.22
C THR A 605 -12.04 5.65 -23.29
N VAL A 606 -13.24 5.46 -23.84
CA VAL A 606 -14.51 5.49 -23.10
C VAL A 606 -15.22 4.16 -23.30
N ILE A 607 -15.66 3.55 -22.20
CA ILE A 607 -16.48 2.34 -22.18
C ILE A 607 -17.80 2.71 -21.50
N SER A 608 -18.87 2.74 -22.30
CA SER A 608 -20.24 3.11 -21.89
C SER A 608 -21.12 1.89 -21.64
N ASP A 609 -22.31 2.12 -21.13
CA ASP A 609 -23.36 1.11 -20.90
C ASP A 609 -22.91 -0.06 -20.02
N VAL A 610 -21.94 0.18 -19.09
CA VAL A 610 -21.39 -0.83 -18.20
C VAL A 610 -22.21 -0.89 -16.92
N LEU A 611 -22.94 -1.97 -16.72
CA LEU A 611 -23.65 -2.24 -15.47
C LEU A 611 -22.65 -2.43 -14.31
N PRO A 612 -23.05 -2.23 -13.05
CA PRO A 612 -22.17 -2.41 -11.89
C PRO A 612 -21.41 -3.75 -11.90
N ASP A 613 -22.11 -4.85 -12.15
CA ASP A 613 -21.52 -6.20 -12.21
C ASP A 613 -20.62 -6.41 -13.45
N GLY A 614 -20.78 -5.62 -14.49
CA GLY A 614 -19.97 -5.65 -15.71
C GLY A 614 -18.59 -4.97 -15.56
N LYS A 615 -18.42 -4.07 -14.58
CA LYS A 615 -17.17 -3.33 -14.37
C LYS A 615 -15.99 -4.27 -14.10
N GLU A 616 -16.20 -5.31 -13.29
CA GLU A 616 -15.18 -6.32 -13.00
C GLU A 616 -14.68 -7.02 -14.27
N SER A 617 -15.60 -7.40 -15.14
CA SER A 617 -15.27 -8.07 -16.41
C SER A 617 -14.43 -7.19 -17.32
N VAL A 618 -14.76 -5.90 -17.41
CA VAL A 618 -13.98 -4.91 -18.18
C VAL A 618 -12.57 -4.76 -17.61
N ILE A 619 -12.43 -4.67 -16.28
CA ILE A 619 -11.10 -4.62 -15.63
C ILE A 619 -10.29 -5.87 -15.98
N LYS A 620 -10.89 -7.06 -15.91
CA LYS A 620 -10.25 -8.32 -16.28
C LYS A 620 -9.74 -8.32 -17.74
N GLU A 621 -10.50 -7.77 -18.68
CA GLU A 621 -10.07 -7.62 -20.06
C GLU A 621 -8.91 -6.63 -20.20
N LEU A 622 -8.97 -5.49 -19.52
CA LEU A 622 -7.90 -4.48 -19.52
C LEU A 622 -6.57 -5.04 -18.96
N MET A 623 -6.62 -5.93 -17.98
CA MET A 623 -5.44 -6.58 -17.39
C MET A 623 -4.67 -7.45 -18.40
N ALA A 624 -5.31 -7.90 -19.49
CA ALA A 624 -4.61 -8.61 -20.57
C ALA A 624 -3.63 -7.71 -21.35
N TYR A 625 -3.80 -6.38 -21.30
CA TYR A 625 -2.96 -5.42 -22.01
C TYR A 625 -1.86 -4.83 -21.12
N GLY A 626 -1.97 -4.90 -19.80
CA GLY A 626 -0.98 -4.37 -18.87
C GLY A 626 -1.51 -4.24 -17.45
N LYS A 627 -0.67 -3.68 -16.56
CA LYS A 627 -1.04 -3.45 -15.16
C LYS A 627 -2.09 -2.36 -15.03
N VAL A 628 -3.24 -2.70 -14.44
CA VAL A 628 -4.43 -1.85 -14.33
C VAL A 628 -4.61 -1.34 -12.91
N ALA A 629 -4.82 -0.03 -12.77
CA ALA A 629 -5.40 0.55 -11.57
C ALA A 629 -6.88 0.91 -11.84
N MET A 630 -7.78 0.48 -10.97
CA MET A 630 -9.18 0.95 -10.94
C MET A 630 -9.32 2.05 -9.89
N VAL A 631 -9.97 3.15 -10.25
CA VAL A 631 -10.28 4.27 -9.36
C VAL A 631 -11.78 4.43 -9.26
N GLY A 632 -12.31 4.39 -8.04
CA GLY A 632 -13.74 4.53 -7.76
C GLY A 632 -13.98 5.13 -6.37
N ASP A 633 -15.22 5.51 -6.06
CA ASP A 633 -15.61 6.14 -4.80
C ASP A 633 -16.63 5.32 -3.99
N GLY A 634 -17.28 4.35 -4.61
CA GLY A 634 -18.49 3.75 -4.10
C GLY A 634 -18.49 2.25 -3.89
N ILE A 635 -19.56 1.79 -3.25
CA ILE A 635 -19.86 0.37 -3.00
C ILE A 635 -19.97 -0.39 -4.33
N ASN A 636 -20.49 0.26 -5.38
CA ASN A 636 -20.69 -0.34 -6.69
C ASN A 636 -19.39 -0.68 -7.42
N ASP A 637 -18.26 -0.08 -7.00
CA ASP A 637 -16.95 -0.29 -7.62
C ASP A 637 -16.11 -1.34 -6.88
N ALA A 638 -16.52 -1.78 -5.69
CA ALA A 638 -15.75 -2.69 -4.84
C ALA A 638 -15.31 -3.99 -5.56
N PRO A 639 -16.13 -4.67 -6.37
CA PRO A 639 -15.69 -5.83 -7.15
C PRO A 639 -14.59 -5.47 -8.16
N ALA A 640 -14.73 -4.33 -8.85
CA ALA A 640 -13.76 -3.87 -9.83
C ALA A 640 -12.44 -3.39 -9.18
N LEU A 641 -12.52 -2.72 -8.01
CA LEU A 641 -11.37 -2.32 -7.19
C LEU A 641 -10.57 -3.53 -6.74
N THR A 642 -11.25 -4.55 -6.21
CA THR A 642 -10.61 -5.81 -5.77
C THR A 642 -10.01 -6.60 -6.94
N ARG A 643 -10.63 -6.53 -8.13
CA ARG A 643 -10.18 -7.26 -9.31
C ARG A 643 -8.93 -6.68 -9.95
N ALA A 644 -8.77 -5.37 -9.93
CA ALA A 644 -7.64 -4.67 -10.53
C ALA A 644 -6.29 -5.09 -9.90
N ASP A 645 -5.17 -4.84 -10.60
CA ASP A 645 -3.85 -4.98 -9.99
C ASP A 645 -3.65 -4.01 -8.82
N VAL A 646 -4.33 -2.85 -8.87
CA VAL A 646 -4.37 -1.86 -7.80
C VAL A 646 -5.75 -1.22 -7.75
N GLY A 647 -6.46 -1.39 -6.64
CA GLY A 647 -7.68 -0.64 -6.34
C GLY A 647 -7.36 0.69 -5.65
N ILE A 648 -7.92 1.79 -6.12
CA ILE A 648 -7.74 3.14 -5.56
C ILE A 648 -9.10 3.71 -5.18
N ALA A 649 -9.37 3.87 -3.90
CA ALA A 649 -10.55 4.57 -3.41
C ALA A 649 -10.27 6.07 -3.33
N ILE A 650 -11.19 6.89 -3.87
CA ILE A 650 -11.08 8.35 -3.88
C ILE A 650 -12.06 9.00 -2.91
N GLY A 651 -11.56 9.95 -2.09
CA GLY A 651 -12.33 10.57 -1.00
C GLY A 651 -12.38 9.66 0.24
N ALA A 652 -12.83 10.19 1.37
CA ALA A 652 -13.17 9.39 2.54
C ALA A 652 -14.45 8.57 2.25
N GLY A 653 -14.36 7.68 1.23
CA GLY A 653 -15.46 6.90 0.68
C GLY A 653 -16.15 6.03 1.72
N THR A 654 -17.16 5.28 1.27
CA THR A 654 -17.82 4.29 2.13
C THR A 654 -16.81 3.28 2.67
N ASP A 655 -17.00 2.80 3.89
CA ASP A 655 -16.15 1.80 4.52
C ASP A 655 -15.86 0.61 3.60
N VAL A 656 -16.85 0.21 2.79
CA VAL A 656 -16.74 -0.89 1.81
C VAL A 656 -15.74 -0.58 0.69
N ALA A 657 -15.72 0.64 0.15
CA ALA A 657 -14.75 1.02 -0.88
C ALA A 657 -13.34 1.13 -0.29
N VAL A 658 -13.24 1.66 0.93
CA VAL A 658 -11.97 1.71 1.68
C VAL A 658 -11.46 0.30 1.91
N ASP A 659 -12.31 -0.66 2.28
CA ASP A 659 -11.89 -2.06 2.53
C ASP A 659 -11.45 -2.79 1.24
N ALA A 660 -12.10 -2.53 0.13
CA ALA A 660 -11.81 -3.16 -1.16
C ALA A 660 -10.55 -2.61 -1.86
N ALA A 661 -10.14 -1.38 -1.55
CA ALA A 661 -9.03 -0.71 -2.23
C ALA A 661 -7.66 -1.04 -1.63
N ASP A 662 -6.60 -0.98 -2.43
CA ASP A 662 -5.19 -1.06 -2.04
C ASP A 662 -4.61 0.29 -1.62
N VAL A 663 -5.15 1.37 -2.19
CA VAL A 663 -4.76 2.75 -1.95
C VAL A 663 -5.99 3.58 -1.62
N VAL A 664 -5.91 4.35 -0.55
CA VAL A 664 -6.98 5.27 -0.15
C VAL A 664 -6.49 6.69 -0.28
N LEU A 665 -7.23 7.51 -1.02
CA LEU A 665 -6.99 8.93 -1.17
C LEU A 665 -7.93 9.69 -0.25
N MET A 666 -7.37 10.37 0.74
CA MET A 666 -8.16 11.12 1.74
C MET A 666 -8.92 12.30 1.13
N ASN A 667 -8.35 12.90 0.10
CA ASN A 667 -8.97 13.99 -0.64
C ASN A 667 -9.78 13.44 -1.81
N SER A 668 -10.84 14.15 -2.15
CA SER A 668 -11.67 13.82 -3.33
C SER A 668 -11.07 14.36 -4.64
N LYS A 669 -9.73 14.50 -4.73
CA LYS A 669 -9.03 15.06 -5.89
C LYS A 669 -8.46 13.96 -6.79
N LEU A 670 -8.77 14.00 -8.06
CA LEU A 670 -8.24 13.05 -9.04
C LEU A 670 -6.72 13.24 -9.27
N THR A 671 -6.17 14.43 -9.00
CA THR A 671 -4.73 14.71 -9.03
C THR A 671 -3.94 13.89 -8.01
N ASP A 672 -4.56 13.38 -6.96
CA ASP A 672 -3.90 12.53 -5.98
C ASP A 672 -3.60 11.12 -6.54
N VAL A 673 -4.38 10.66 -7.53
CA VAL A 673 -4.07 9.43 -8.29
C VAL A 673 -2.72 9.58 -9.02
N SER A 674 -2.54 10.71 -9.73
CA SER A 674 -1.25 10.99 -10.40
C SER A 674 -0.12 11.14 -9.40
N GLY A 675 -0.40 11.74 -8.23
CA GLY A 675 0.51 11.87 -7.08
C GLY A 675 0.95 10.52 -6.52
N ALA A 676 0.00 9.60 -6.28
CA ALA A 676 0.25 8.25 -5.79
C ALA A 676 1.18 7.46 -6.72
N ILE A 677 0.88 7.45 -8.02
CA ILE A 677 1.69 6.76 -9.03
C ILE A 677 3.09 7.40 -9.14
N ARG A 678 3.19 8.72 -9.10
CA ARG A 678 4.45 9.45 -9.13
C ARG A 678 5.35 9.09 -7.95
N LEU A 679 4.80 9.14 -6.74
CA LEU A 679 5.54 8.81 -5.52
C LEU A 679 5.98 7.35 -5.51
N SER A 680 5.10 6.45 -5.89
CA SER A 680 5.40 5.03 -6.00
C SER A 680 6.52 4.76 -7.02
N ARG A 681 6.48 5.36 -8.22
CA ARG A 681 7.56 5.26 -9.22
C ARG A 681 8.90 5.79 -8.69
N LYS A 682 8.88 6.88 -7.91
CA LYS A 682 10.10 7.42 -7.28
C LYS A 682 10.63 6.49 -6.20
N THR A 683 9.75 5.89 -5.40
CA THR A 683 10.12 4.90 -4.38
C THR A 683 10.72 3.65 -5.02
N LEU A 684 10.12 3.12 -6.09
CA LEU A 684 10.69 2.01 -6.85
C LEU A 684 12.08 2.32 -7.43
N THR A 685 12.24 3.51 -8.02
CA THR A 685 13.54 3.94 -8.54
C THR A 685 14.58 3.97 -7.41
N ASN A 686 14.21 4.51 -6.26
CA ASN A 686 15.08 4.58 -5.08
C ASN A 686 15.45 3.18 -4.56
N ILE A 687 14.50 2.23 -4.55
CA ILE A 687 14.76 0.84 -4.20
C ILE A 687 15.77 0.22 -5.17
N HIS A 688 15.60 0.42 -6.47
CA HIS A 688 16.56 -0.11 -7.47
C HIS A 688 17.94 0.51 -7.33
N GLU A 689 18.03 1.81 -7.07
CA GLU A 689 19.30 2.50 -6.79
C GLU A 689 19.98 1.90 -5.54
N ASN A 690 19.21 1.70 -4.46
CA ASN A 690 19.73 1.11 -3.22
C ASN A 690 20.23 -0.31 -3.43
N LEU A 691 19.48 -1.15 -4.15
CA LEU A 691 19.88 -2.51 -4.48
C LEU A 691 21.11 -2.54 -5.39
N PHE A 692 21.18 -1.66 -6.40
CA PHE A 692 22.34 -1.54 -7.26
C PHE A 692 23.60 -1.24 -6.45
N TRP A 693 23.59 -0.25 -5.57
CA TRP A 693 24.72 0.10 -4.72
C TRP A 693 25.08 -1.02 -3.75
N ALA A 694 24.10 -1.69 -3.17
CA ALA A 694 24.32 -2.82 -2.27
C ALA A 694 25.00 -4.01 -2.95
N PHE A 695 24.76 -4.24 -4.25
CA PHE A 695 25.37 -5.34 -4.99
C PHE A 695 26.71 -4.98 -5.62
N ILE A 696 26.81 -3.83 -6.30
CA ILE A 696 28.00 -3.46 -7.06
C ILE A 696 29.23 -3.36 -6.14
N TYR A 697 29.02 -2.89 -4.92
CA TYR A 697 30.03 -2.83 -3.89
C TYR A 697 30.63 -4.21 -3.56
N ASN A 698 29.79 -5.24 -3.40
CA ASN A 698 30.23 -6.60 -3.13
C ASN A 698 30.90 -7.25 -4.37
N ILE A 699 30.36 -6.99 -5.57
CA ILE A 699 30.92 -7.52 -6.83
C ILE A 699 32.35 -7.05 -7.05
N ILE A 700 32.67 -5.81 -6.70
CA ILE A 700 34.02 -5.25 -6.82
C ILE A 700 34.87 -5.65 -5.60
N GLY A 701 34.30 -5.59 -4.42
CA GLY A 701 35.04 -5.77 -3.17
C GLY A 701 35.47 -7.22 -2.90
N ILE A 702 34.66 -8.21 -3.23
CA ILE A 702 35.01 -9.64 -2.98
C ILE A 702 36.23 -10.08 -3.77
N PRO A 703 36.34 -9.87 -5.10
CA PRO A 703 37.56 -10.20 -5.83
C PRO A 703 38.81 -9.46 -5.33
N LEU A 704 38.65 -8.18 -4.96
CA LEU A 704 39.72 -7.38 -4.40
C LEU A 704 40.22 -7.95 -3.05
N ALA A 705 39.26 -8.30 -2.17
CA ALA A 705 39.55 -8.91 -0.87
C ALA A 705 40.18 -10.30 -0.99
N ALA A 706 39.71 -11.11 -1.93
CA ALA A 706 40.28 -12.43 -2.26
C ALA A 706 41.69 -12.33 -2.85
N GLY A 707 42.12 -11.14 -3.27
CA GLY A 707 43.47 -10.91 -3.80
C GLY A 707 43.64 -11.24 -5.29
N VAL A 708 42.52 -11.31 -6.08
CA VAL A 708 42.59 -11.60 -7.53
C VAL A 708 43.50 -10.64 -8.28
N TRP A 709 43.56 -9.37 -7.84
CA TRP A 709 44.33 -8.31 -8.49
C TRP A 709 45.75 -8.17 -7.97
N ILE A 710 46.14 -8.95 -6.93
CA ILE A 710 47.50 -8.90 -6.37
C ILE A 710 48.58 -9.29 -7.40
N PRO A 711 48.42 -10.38 -8.19
CA PRO A 711 49.41 -10.76 -9.18
C PRO A 711 49.61 -9.75 -10.33
N ILE A 712 48.57 -8.94 -10.61
CA ILE A 712 48.58 -8.00 -11.73
C ILE A 712 49.00 -6.59 -11.30
N PHE A 713 48.44 -6.08 -10.20
CA PHE A 713 48.60 -4.68 -9.78
C PHE A 713 49.22 -4.54 -8.39
N GLY A 714 49.47 -5.62 -7.66
CA GLY A 714 49.92 -5.58 -6.27
C GLY A 714 48.89 -5.04 -5.27
N TRP A 715 47.62 -4.89 -5.69
CA TRP A 715 46.59 -4.30 -4.82
C TRP A 715 46.15 -5.26 -3.73
N THR A 716 46.40 -4.91 -2.48
CA THR A 716 45.96 -5.66 -1.29
C THR A 716 44.88 -4.90 -0.57
N LEU A 717 43.84 -5.60 -0.11
CA LEU A 717 42.81 -5.04 0.75
C LEU A 717 43.00 -5.49 2.18
N ASN A 718 43.17 -4.52 3.09
CA ASN A 718 43.16 -4.79 4.51
C ASN A 718 41.71 -5.05 5.00
N PRO A 719 41.46 -6.06 5.87
CA PRO A 719 40.15 -6.33 6.46
C PRO A 719 39.47 -5.12 7.10
N MET A 720 40.23 -4.23 7.71
CA MET A 720 39.74 -3.00 8.34
C MET A 720 39.13 -2.05 7.33
N VAL A 721 39.76 -1.87 6.16
CA VAL A 721 39.23 -1.04 5.07
C VAL A 721 37.92 -1.64 4.54
N GLY A 722 37.85 -2.96 4.43
CA GLY A 722 36.62 -3.68 4.07
C GLY A 722 35.47 -3.41 5.04
N ALA A 723 35.73 -3.45 6.35
CA ALA A 723 34.71 -3.16 7.38
C ALA A 723 34.24 -1.69 7.36
N ALA A 724 35.17 -0.75 7.17
CA ALA A 724 34.81 0.68 7.04
C ALA A 724 33.92 0.95 5.82
N ALA A 725 34.29 0.41 4.66
CA ALA A 725 33.57 0.56 3.42
C ALA A 725 32.16 -0.06 3.49
N MET A 726 32.01 -1.21 4.16
CA MET A 726 30.71 -1.83 4.43
C MET A 726 29.79 -0.94 5.28
N SER A 727 30.33 -0.32 6.34
CA SER A 727 29.58 0.60 7.19
C SER A 727 29.10 1.83 6.40
N LEU A 728 29.93 2.36 5.51
CA LEU A 728 29.60 3.47 4.61
C LEU A 728 28.51 3.10 3.60
N SER A 729 28.51 1.87 3.09
CA SER A 729 27.47 1.37 2.17
C SER A 729 26.07 1.45 2.81
N SER A 730 25.91 1.00 4.05
CA SER A 730 24.64 1.10 4.77
C SER A 730 24.18 2.55 4.97
N PHE A 731 25.10 3.46 5.29
CA PHE A 731 24.83 4.88 5.41
C PHE A 731 24.34 5.49 4.08
N CYS A 732 24.99 5.14 2.97
CA CYS A 732 24.61 5.61 1.64
C CYS A 732 23.17 5.18 1.27
N VAL A 733 22.81 3.92 1.51
CA VAL A 733 21.47 3.39 1.23
C VAL A 733 20.40 4.17 2.00
N VAL A 734 20.62 4.40 3.30
CA VAL A 734 19.64 5.15 4.11
C VAL A 734 19.56 6.62 3.69
N THR A 735 20.69 7.27 3.44
CA THR A 735 20.72 8.65 2.98
C THR A 735 20.01 8.81 1.63
N ASN A 736 20.19 7.84 0.72
CA ASN A 736 19.46 7.81 -0.54
C ASN A 736 17.95 7.66 -0.33
N ALA A 737 17.52 6.78 0.57
CA ALA A 737 16.09 6.59 0.89
C ALA A 737 15.46 7.87 1.49
N LEU A 738 16.17 8.58 2.36
CA LEU A 738 15.70 9.85 2.95
C LEU A 738 15.47 10.96 1.89
N ARG A 739 16.09 10.86 0.70
CA ARG A 739 15.81 11.78 -0.43
C ARG A 739 14.37 11.76 -0.88
N LEU A 740 13.63 10.66 -0.60
CA LEU A 740 12.19 10.58 -0.91
C LEU A 740 11.37 11.64 -0.18
N ASN A 741 11.80 12.11 0.98
CA ASN A 741 11.15 13.22 1.68
C ASN A 741 11.15 14.54 0.87
N LEU A 742 12.09 14.70 -0.05
CA LEU A 742 12.21 15.88 -0.92
C LEU A 742 11.32 15.78 -2.18
N VAL A 743 10.64 14.66 -2.38
CA VAL A 743 9.75 14.46 -3.54
C VAL A 743 8.52 15.37 -3.41
N LYS A 744 8.27 16.17 -4.44
CA LYS A 744 7.06 16.98 -4.58
C LYS A 744 5.98 16.15 -5.25
N VAL A 745 5.06 15.60 -4.46
CA VAL A 745 4.02 14.64 -4.88
C VAL A 745 3.13 15.23 -5.99
N HIS A 746 2.70 16.47 -5.85
CA HIS A 746 1.79 17.15 -6.80
C HIS A 746 2.49 17.95 -7.91
N SER A 747 3.80 17.74 -8.14
CA SER A 747 4.54 18.47 -9.19
C SER A 747 4.93 17.56 -10.36
N PRO A 748 4.40 17.76 -11.58
CA PRO A 748 4.69 16.91 -12.73
C PRO A 748 6.05 17.19 -13.39
N LYS A 749 6.80 18.23 -12.96
CA LYS A 749 8.02 18.73 -13.63
C LYS A 749 9.13 17.70 -13.85
N ARG A 750 9.13 16.59 -13.12
CA ARG A 750 10.17 15.53 -13.18
C ARG A 750 9.61 14.16 -13.51
N ASP A 751 8.44 14.12 -14.12
CA ASP A 751 7.83 12.84 -14.52
C ASP A 751 8.55 12.28 -15.74
N LYS A 752 8.88 10.98 -15.69
CA LYS A 752 9.46 10.28 -16.82
C LYS A 752 8.33 9.64 -17.64
N LYS A 753 8.22 10.03 -18.92
CA LYS A 753 7.27 9.42 -19.85
C LYS A 753 7.72 7.99 -20.14
N LYS A 754 6.88 7.01 -19.83
CA LYS A 754 7.02 5.62 -20.31
C LYS A 754 6.32 5.48 -21.66
N LYS A 755 6.67 4.44 -22.42
CA LYS A 755 5.93 4.12 -23.64
C LYS A 755 4.52 3.66 -23.26
N PRO A 756 3.44 4.30 -23.76
CA PRO A 756 2.08 3.87 -23.46
C PRO A 756 1.81 2.50 -24.08
N VAL A 757 0.91 1.76 -23.46
CA VAL A 757 0.43 0.48 -23.97
C VAL A 757 -0.63 0.74 -25.03
N ASP A 758 -0.59 0.02 -26.15
CA ASP A 758 -1.62 0.08 -27.18
C ASP A 758 -2.77 -0.86 -26.79
N ILE A 759 -3.91 -0.26 -26.49
CA ILE A 759 -5.14 -0.99 -26.17
C ILE A 759 -5.97 -1.07 -27.45
N LYS A 760 -6.07 -2.26 -28.04
CA LYS A 760 -7.00 -2.55 -29.13
C LYS A 760 -8.22 -3.26 -28.57
N LEU A 761 -9.03 -2.54 -27.83
CA LEU A 761 -10.28 -3.08 -27.34
C LEU A 761 -11.29 -3.15 -28.49
N ASN A 762 -11.61 -4.34 -28.93
CA ASN A 762 -12.85 -4.63 -29.66
C ASN A 762 -13.97 -4.82 -28.62
N ILE A 763 -14.10 -3.88 -27.67
CA ILE A 763 -15.29 -3.81 -26.84
C ILE A 763 -16.37 -3.10 -27.64
N THR A 764 -16.97 -3.77 -28.59
CA THR A 764 -18.41 -3.66 -28.74
C THR A 764 -18.95 -4.10 -27.39
N ALA A 765 -19.73 -3.24 -26.73
CA ALA A 765 -20.60 -3.66 -25.67
C ALA A 765 -21.42 -4.85 -26.19
N GLN A 766 -20.86 -6.03 -26.07
CA GLN A 766 -21.64 -7.22 -26.07
C GLN A 766 -22.27 -7.26 -24.69
N ASN A 767 -23.44 -6.51 -24.57
CA ASN A 767 -24.61 -7.24 -24.15
C ASN A 767 -24.66 -8.45 -25.12
N LYS A 768 -23.97 -9.53 -24.82
CA LYS A 768 -24.57 -10.81 -24.92
C LYS A 768 -25.73 -10.74 -23.91
N GLU A 769 -26.88 -10.12 -24.27
CA GLU A 769 -28.07 -10.89 -24.17
C GLU A 769 -27.63 -12.26 -24.70
N GLU A 770 -27.41 -13.20 -23.81
CA GLU A 770 -27.55 -14.61 -24.16
C GLU A 770 -28.86 -14.60 -24.95
N LYS A 771 -28.77 -14.73 -26.24
CA LYS A 771 -29.94 -14.86 -27.10
C LYS A 771 -30.54 -16.15 -26.63
N ILE A 772 -31.37 -16.01 -25.57
CA ILE A 772 -32.16 -17.10 -25.05
C ILE A 772 -33.08 -17.45 -26.22
N MET A 773 -32.63 -18.38 -27.05
CA MET A 773 -33.44 -18.89 -28.13
C MET A 773 -34.43 -19.82 -27.49
N THR A 774 -35.68 -19.38 -27.37
CA THR A 774 -36.79 -20.20 -26.93
C THR A 774 -37.39 -20.88 -28.15
N LYS A 775 -37.44 -22.20 -28.17
CA LYS A 775 -38.17 -22.97 -29.21
C LYS A 775 -39.33 -23.69 -28.53
N THR A 776 -40.51 -23.61 -29.11
CA THR A 776 -41.74 -24.28 -28.63
C THR A 776 -42.06 -25.49 -29.51
N ILE A 777 -42.25 -26.65 -28.88
CA ILE A 777 -42.60 -27.91 -29.56
C ILE A 777 -43.98 -28.34 -29.10
N LYS A 778 -44.90 -28.59 -30.05
CA LYS A 778 -46.22 -29.14 -29.73
C LYS A 778 -46.15 -30.63 -29.61
N ILE A 779 -46.68 -31.17 -28.52
CA ILE A 779 -46.55 -32.59 -28.15
C ILE A 779 -47.93 -33.19 -27.84
N GLU A 780 -48.27 -34.25 -28.57
CA GLU A 780 -49.47 -35.06 -28.35
C GLU A 780 -49.16 -36.28 -27.47
N GLY A 781 -50.02 -36.55 -26.51
CA GLY A 781 -49.91 -37.75 -25.67
C GLY A 781 -49.43 -37.49 -24.24
N MET A 782 -49.19 -36.25 -23.85
CA MET A 782 -48.96 -35.91 -22.43
C MET A 782 -50.31 -35.78 -21.71
N MET A 783 -50.53 -36.64 -20.68
CA MET A 783 -51.81 -36.68 -19.96
C MET A 783 -51.71 -36.33 -18.48
N CYS A 784 -50.50 -36.15 -17.94
CA CYS A 784 -50.30 -35.93 -16.51
C CYS A 784 -48.92 -35.33 -16.19
N PRO A 785 -48.71 -34.79 -14.98
CA PRO A 785 -47.43 -34.20 -14.58
C PRO A 785 -46.21 -35.14 -14.68
N HIS A 786 -46.46 -36.49 -14.68
CA HIS A 786 -45.37 -37.46 -14.85
C HIS A 786 -44.84 -37.48 -16.29
N CYS A 787 -45.76 -37.24 -17.26
CA CYS A 787 -45.40 -37.08 -18.66
C CYS A 787 -44.59 -35.80 -18.92
N GLU A 788 -44.95 -34.69 -18.25
CA GLU A 788 -44.19 -33.43 -18.32
C GLU A 788 -42.75 -33.64 -17.83
N ALA A 789 -42.57 -34.31 -16.68
CA ALA A 789 -41.26 -34.60 -16.14
C ALA A 789 -40.39 -35.51 -17.04
N ALA A 790 -41.02 -36.46 -17.73
CA ALA A 790 -40.33 -37.32 -18.69
C ALA A 790 -39.85 -36.55 -19.93
N VAL A 791 -40.73 -35.71 -20.51
CA VAL A 791 -40.38 -34.84 -21.66
C VAL A 791 -39.33 -33.81 -21.26
N LYS A 792 -39.47 -33.15 -20.10
CA LYS A 792 -38.51 -32.19 -19.56
C LYS A 792 -37.13 -32.87 -19.45
N LYS A 793 -37.03 -34.02 -18.83
CA LYS A 793 -35.79 -34.77 -18.64
C LYS A 793 -35.11 -35.17 -19.97
N ALA A 794 -35.92 -35.55 -20.96
CA ALA A 794 -35.42 -35.93 -22.28
C ALA A 794 -34.85 -34.72 -23.04
N LEU A 795 -35.47 -33.55 -22.93
CA LEU A 795 -35.03 -32.31 -23.56
C LEU A 795 -33.80 -31.71 -22.85
N GLU A 796 -33.74 -31.71 -21.52
CA GLU A 796 -32.60 -31.21 -20.74
C GLU A 796 -31.38 -32.12 -20.84
N ALA A 797 -31.49 -33.32 -21.36
CA ALA A 797 -30.36 -34.22 -21.61
C ALA A 797 -29.59 -33.88 -22.90
N ILE A 798 -30.07 -32.94 -23.70
CA ILE A 798 -29.43 -32.52 -24.95
C ILE A 798 -28.43 -31.42 -24.68
N ASP A 799 -27.20 -31.56 -25.14
CA ASP A 799 -26.18 -30.50 -25.06
C ASP A 799 -26.65 -29.26 -25.82
N GLY A 800 -26.76 -28.13 -25.11
CA GLY A 800 -27.28 -26.86 -25.66
C GLY A 800 -28.70 -26.53 -25.18
N VAL A 801 -29.35 -27.35 -24.38
CA VAL A 801 -30.61 -27.05 -23.69
C VAL A 801 -30.30 -26.61 -22.26
N LYS A 802 -30.66 -25.39 -21.91
CA LYS A 802 -30.48 -24.82 -20.57
C LYS A 802 -31.60 -25.17 -19.62
N GLU A 803 -32.83 -25.13 -20.11
CA GLU A 803 -34.04 -25.44 -19.37
C GLU A 803 -35.16 -25.83 -20.32
N ALA A 804 -36.01 -26.77 -19.94
CA ALA A 804 -37.22 -27.16 -20.67
C ALA A 804 -38.43 -27.16 -19.73
N ASN A 805 -39.54 -26.55 -20.19
CA ASN A 805 -40.80 -26.50 -19.46
C ASN A 805 -41.90 -27.14 -20.33
N ALA A 806 -42.30 -28.37 -19.98
CA ALA A 806 -43.38 -29.06 -20.66
C ALA A 806 -44.70 -28.87 -19.90
N SER A 807 -45.81 -28.68 -20.63
CA SER A 807 -47.16 -28.54 -20.09
C SER A 807 -48.12 -29.50 -20.79
N HIS A 808 -48.73 -30.39 -20.02
CA HIS A 808 -49.75 -31.32 -20.51
C HIS A 808 -51.09 -30.60 -20.77
N GLU A 809 -51.36 -29.52 -20.05
CA GLU A 809 -52.60 -28.71 -20.26
C GLU A 809 -52.54 -27.94 -21.58
N LYS A 810 -51.36 -27.45 -21.98
CA LYS A 810 -51.17 -26.71 -23.22
C LYS A 810 -50.72 -27.59 -24.38
N CYS A 811 -50.39 -28.86 -24.14
CA CYS A 811 -49.83 -29.79 -25.10
C CYS A 811 -48.58 -29.26 -25.80
N GLU A 812 -47.69 -28.57 -25.06
CA GLU A 812 -46.46 -28.00 -25.61
C GLU A 812 -45.28 -28.08 -24.61
N ALA A 813 -44.06 -28.05 -25.15
CA ALA A 813 -42.88 -27.82 -24.36
C ALA A 813 -42.11 -26.60 -24.87
N GLU A 814 -41.77 -25.69 -23.95
CA GLU A 814 -40.93 -24.53 -24.19
C GLU A 814 -39.50 -24.84 -23.79
N VAL A 815 -38.56 -24.74 -24.74
CA VAL A 815 -37.17 -25.11 -24.57
C VAL A 815 -36.29 -23.87 -24.66
N VAL A 816 -35.55 -23.57 -23.60
CA VAL A 816 -34.56 -22.48 -23.49
C VAL A 816 -33.21 -23.04 -23.89
N LEU A 817 -32.61 -22.50 -24.94
CA LEU A 817 -31.35 -22.94 -25.52
C LEU A 817 -30.21 -21.97 -25.24
N ASP A 818 -29.04 -22.47 -24.85
CA ASP A 818 -27.78 -21.72 -24.72
C ASP A 818 -26.91 -21.84 -26.00
N LYS A 819 -27.21 -22.81 -26.86
CA LYS A 819 -26.63 -22.99 -28.19
C LYS A 819 -27.73 -23.22 -29.22
N ASP A 820 -27.48 -22.92 -30.49
CA ASP A 820 -28.47 -23.21 -31.54
C ASP A 820 -28.55 -24.74 -31.77
N VAL A 821 -29.61 -25.37 -31.26
CA VAL A 821 -29.92 -26.79 -31.45
C VAL A 821 -30.98 -26.93 -32.51
N ASP A 822 -30.75 -27.78 -33.50
CA ASP A 822 -31.72 -28.00 -34.59
C ASP A 822 -33.05 -28.53 -34.03
N LEU A 823 -34.17 -28.02 -34.52
CA LEU A 823 -35.50 -28.45 -34.07
C LEU A 823 -35.70 -29.95 -34.22
N SER A 824 -35.14 -30.57 -35.26
CA SER A 824 -35.20 -32.01 -35.53
C SER A 824 -34.57 -32.87 -34.41
N VAL A 825 -33.55 -32.32 -33.70
CA VAL A 825 -32.92 -33.04 -32.58
C VAL A 825 -33.81 -33.02 -31.36
N LEU A 826 -34.47 -31.87 -31.11
CA LEU A 826 -35.42 -31.71 -30.02
C LEU A 826 -36.67 -32.56 -30.23
N GLU A 827 -37.21 -32.58 -31.47
CA GLU A 827 -38.36 -33.38 -31.87
C GLU A 827 -38.07 -34.91 -31.74
N LYS A 828 -36.85 -35.30 -32.08
CA LYS A 828 -36.41 -36.70 -31.92
C LYS A 828 -36.34 -37.11 -30.47
N ALA A 829 -35.82 -36.28 -29.58
CA ALA A 829 -35.75 -36.59 -28.15
C ALA A 829 -37.15 -36.77 -27.52
N VAL A 830 -38.12 -35.96 -27.94
CA VAL A 830 -39.50 -36.08 -27.52
C VAL A 830 -40.11 -37.39 -28.04
N THR A 831 -39.80 -37.74 -29.28
CA THR A 831 -40.29 -39.01 -29.90
C THR A 831 -39.66 -40.25 -29.27
N ASP A 832 -38.37 -40.18 -28.96
CA ASP A 832 -37.64 -41.26 -28.28
C ASP A 832 -38.13 -41.44 -26.82
N ALA A 833 -38.67 -40.37 -26.19
CA ALA A 833 -39.35 -40.42 -24.90
C ALA A 833 -40.79 -41.01 -24.96
N GLY A 834 -41.26 -41.41 -26.16
CA GLY A 834 -42.52 -42.08 -26.35
C GLY A 834 -43.72 -41.14 -26.61
N TYR A 835 -43.49 -39.88 -26.95
CA TYR A 835 -44.53 -38.88 -27.23
C TYR A 835 -44.50 -38.48 -28.72
N LYS A 836 -45.66 -38.03 -29.25
CA LYS A 836 -45.78 -37.62 -30.65
C LYS A 836 -45.68 -36.11 -30.80
N VAL A 837 -44.77 -35.64 -31.66
CA VAL A 837 -44.64 -34.22 -32.00
C VAL A 837 -45.66 -33.87 -33.10
N ILE A 838 -46.36 -32.79 -32.90
CA ILE A 838 -47.32 -32.23 -33.88
C ILE A 838 -46.57 -31.13 -34.64
N LYS A 839 -46.50 -31.24 -35.96
CA LYS A 839 -45.91 -30.21 -36.84
C LYS A 839 -46.78 -28.99 -36.93
#